data_34a3295019fba1fbb247ba48bf212898
#
_entry.id   34a3295019fba1fbb247ba48bf212898
#
_cell.length_a   1.000
_cell.length_b   1.000
_cell.length_c   1.000
_cell.angle_alpha   90.00
_cell.angle_beta   90.00
_cell.angle_gamma   90.00
#
_symmetry.space_group_name_H-M   'P 1'
#
loop_
_entity.id
_entity.type
_entity.pdbx_description
1 polymer ?
#
loop_
_entity_poly.entity_id
_entity_poly.type
_entity_poly.pdbx_seq_one_letter_code
_entity_poly.pdbx_strand_id
1 'polypeptide(L)'
;MITIEKLAARVEARNCRDDETVPRMAEAPVRIAICSLLLGVLPVIAAGNDAPSSPAGSTNATTKQPSVSLGAITTGSGTNAPTQLGTVVVTADLDAAREQIAPSLGAVTYTIGPNQIQSMGQGENSSFQQVLLQAPGVVQEEFGEVHVRGDHGDLQYRVNGVLLPESLNGFGQEIDTHLIHSVTLITGTMPAQFGDRTAGIFDVTTKTGAQLNGAEFSLYGGSYDTFNPSFQWGGTTSNLDYFVAASYLHNDHGIDNTTASPTPLHDVTDQEKLFGYFSHHFDQTSRLTLLVSSSDAGFQIPGTAGVLPIYLLANSPAANSATANNYQTEQNYYAVLAYQKSAGNLSYQVSALSRYTDIRFTPDEVQGLLLAGNAAQVDNSDLANGLQADASYELGDHHTLRAGMLATYDIEQLDTTSAVFPSTSQFTASPTTETIPLLGGPAPAPGNPPQTPGAAPYTIIANGGNSGLTAGLYLQDEWRLTDHLRLNYGARYDIFDVSFDNEWQISPRANLVWEINNGTTAHIGYARYFMPPTLQYVHPSTVKEFEYTTDAPFNLRDDPQRVERDNYFDMGLSRQITPAWQITGDSFCKLAKHLLDDGQFGSAVILDNFNYASGTVYGAELSSTYKQGPFTAYGNYSYVQTWVRDIDSVENEFPNDLLSYLTTNHMQLDHQGRFTGSGGVSYDFLKNLRAYSDFLYGSGLRAGFANMKELSPYCPVNVGLEYTWNTRAAGIRQLKLRFDCLNILDEPYELRNGTGVGIAAPAYGPRRAFYGGLTAVF
;
A
#
# COMPACT_ATOMS: atom_id res chain seq x y z
N MET A 1 22.22 -13.15 -24.74
CA MET A 1 23.07 -13.18 -23.55
C MET A 1 23.66 -11.78 -23.42
N ILE A 2 22.92 -10.91 -22.73
CA ILE A 2 23.37 -9.54 -22.42
C ILE A 2 24.13 -9.69 -21.10
N THR A 3 25.43 -9.42 -21.13
CA THR A 3 26.29 -9.56 -19.96
C THR A 3 25.95 -8.47 -18.92
N ILE A 4 26.00 -8.85 -17.65
CA ILE A 4 25.79 -7.99 -16.47
C ILE A 4 26.61 -6.68 -16.55
N GLU A 5 27.77 -6.69 -17.23
CA GLU A 5 28.62 -5.50 -17.50
C GLU A 5 27.91 -4.43 -18.37
N LYS A 6 26.94 -4.80 -19.23
CA LYS A 6 26.19 -3.80 -20.04
C LYS A 6 25.04 -3.19 -19.27
N LEU A 7 24.53 -3.86 -18.23
CA LEU A 7 23.55 -3.32 -17.31
C LEU A 7 24.19 -2.28 -16.38
N ALA A 8 25.36 -2.61 -15.82
CA ALA A 8 26.15 -1.69 -14.99
C ALA A 8 26.57 -0.43 -15.77
N ALA A 9 26.99 -0.58 -17.04
CA ALA A 9 27.37 0.56 -17.87
C ALA A 9 26.20 1.49 -18.27
N ARG A 10 24.94 1.00 -18.25
CA ARG A 10 23.76 1.85 -18.47
C ARG A 10 23.36 2.61 -17.20
N VAL A 11 23.55 2.05 -16.04
CA VAL A 11 23.34 2.73 -14.75
C VAL A 11 24.39 3.83 -14.56
N GLU A 12 25.66 3.58 -14.90
CA GLU A 12 26.73 4.61 -14.87
C GLU A 12 26.54 5.73 -15.90
N ALA A 13 25.95 5.46 -17.06
CA ALA A 13 25.73 6.47 -18.10
C ALA A 13 24.56 7.42 -17.80
N ARG A 14 23.64 7.06 -16.93
CA ARG A 14 22.55 7.96 -16.46
C ARG A 14 22.97 8.88 -15.31
N ASN A 15 24.01 8.49 -14.54
CA ASN A 15 24.53 9.29 -13.42
C ASN A 15 25.55 10.37 -13.83
N CYS A 16 25.80 10.61 -15.12
CA CYS A 16 26.69 11.64 -15.64
C CYS A 16 25.92 12.70 -16.39
N ARG A 17 25.07 13.46 -15.71
CA ARG A 17 24.70 14.82 -16.07
C ARG A 17 24.65 15.66 -14.80
N ASP A 18 25.76 16.29 -14.64
CA ASP A 18 26.17 17.44 -13.88
C ASP A 18 25.11 18.29 -13.19
N ASP A 19 25.26 18.50 -11.84
CA ASP A 19 25.85 19.79 -11.47
C ASP A 19 26.53 19.70 -10.10
N GLU A 20 27.65 20.39 -9.96
CA GLU A 20 28.49 20.43 -8.77
C GLU A 20 27.87 21.27 -7.65
N THR A 21 28.15 20.81 -6.43
CA THR A 21 28.17 21.54 -5.15
C THR A 21 27.03 21.33 -4.18
N VAL A 22 26.95 20.15 -3.58
CA VAL A 22 26.64 19.98 -2.14
C VAL A 22 27.17 18.60 -1.72
N PRO A 23 27.82 18.40 -0.57
CA PRO A 23 28.34 17.10 -0.18
C PRO A 23 27.20 16.18 0.28
N ARG A 24 26.81 15.25 -0.57
CA ARG A 24 25.87 14.15 -0.24
C ARG A 24 26.56 13.16 0.71
N MET A 25 26.37 13.32 2.02
CA MET A 25 27.00 12.44 3.02
C MET A 25 26.18 11.18 3.36
N ALA A 26 24.93 11.02 2.93
CA ALA A 26 24.07 9.94 3.42
C ALA A 26 23.84 8.78 2.43
N GLU A 27 23.88 8.98 1.12
CA GLU A 27 23.48 7.96 0.14
C GLU A 27 24.44 6.77 0.01
N ALA A 28 25.76 7.01 0.09
CA ALA A 28 26.77 5.97 -0.15
C ALA A 28 26.79 4.82 0.89
N PRO A 29 26.64 5.06 2.20
CA PRO A 29 26.76 3.98 3.19
C PRO A 29 25.55 3.03 3.23
N VAL A 30 24.34 3.49 2.90
CA VAL A 30 23.13 2.64 2.92
C VAL A 30 23.08 1.72 1.71
N ARG A 31 23.38 2.22 0.51
CA ARG A 31 23.51 1.39 -0.70
C ARG A 31 24.61 0.33 -0.57
N ILE A 32 25.75 0.69 0.00
CA ILE A 32 26.87 -0.24 0.23
C ILE A 32 26.51 -1.27 1.31
N ALA A 33 25.76 -0.89 2.35
CA ALA A 33 25.39 -1.81 3.42
C ALA A 33 24.37 -2.86 2.93
N ILE A 34 23.38 -2.49 2.15
CA ILE A 34 22.38 -3.41 1.61
C ILE A 34 22.98 -4.31 0.51
N CYS A 35 23.76 -3.77 -0.41
CA CYS A 35 24.49 -4.56 -1.40
C CYS A 35 25.55 -5.47 -0.76
N SER A 36 26.22 -5.02 0.30
CA SER A 36 27.19 -5.83 1.03
C SER A 36 26.54 -6.95 1.84
N LEU A 37 25.33 -6.75 2.37
CA LEU A 37 24.53 -7.80 3.01
C LEU A 37 24.08 -8.87 1.98
N LEU A 38 23.63 -8.44 0.80
CA LEU A 38 23.23 -9.35 -0.28
C LEU A 38 24.39 -10.15 -0.84
N LEU A 39 25.56 -9.54 -0.99
CA LEU A 39 26.79 -10.20 -1.48
C LEU A 39 27.50 -11.04 -0.40
N GLY A 40 27.35 -10.70 0.88
CA GLY A 40 27.95 -11.44 2.01
C GLY A 40 27.25 -12.76 2.34
N VAL A 41 26.00 -12.94 1.94
CA VAL A 41 25.23 -14.18 2.19
C VAL A 41 25.50 -15.27 1.14
N LEU A 42 25.89 -14.90 -0.07
CA LEU A 42 26.16 -15.85 -1.16
C LEU A 42 27.34 -16.82 -0.94
N PRO A 43 28.48 -16.48 -0.31
CA PRO A 43 29.57 -17.43 -0.09
C PRO A 43 29.38 -18.40 1.08
N VAL A 44 28.44 -18.16 2.00
CA VAL A 44 28.14 -19.06 3.16
C VAL A 44 27.33 -20.29 2.73
N ILE A 45 26.63 -20.23 1.61
CA ILE A 45 25.78 -21.32 1.11
C ILE A 45 26.60 -22.44 0.42
N ALA A 46 27.84 -22.19 0.01
CA ALA A 46 28.66 -23.12 -0.76
C ALA A 46 29.61 -24.02 0.04
N ALA A 47 29.67 -23.91 1.37
CA ALA A 47 30.61 -24.66 2.20
C ALA A 47 29.93 -25.41 3.36
N GLY A 48 29.37 -26.56 3.07
CA GLY A 48 28.76 -27.38 4.12
C GLY A 48 28.34 -28.78 3.68
N ASN A 49 29.26 -29.56 3.20
CA ASN A 49 29.12 -31.03 3.19
C ASN A 49 30.08 -31.60 4.21
N ASP A 50 29.55 -32.13 5.31
CA ASP A 50 30.04 -33.31 6.01
C ASP A 50 29.10 -33.70 7.16
N ALA A 51 28.63 -34.94 7.11
CA ALA A 51 27.82 -35.57 8.15
C ALA A 51 28.69 -36.32 9.18
N PRO A 52 28.22 -36.50 10.43
CA PRO A 52 28.03 -37.88 10.86
C PRO A 52 26.81 -38.18 11.78
N SER A 53 26.18 -39.30 11.48
CA SER A 53 25.59 -40.39 12.26
C SER A 53 24.90 -40.18 13.63
N SER A 54 23.70 -40.76 13.70
CA SER A 54 22.75 -40.96 14.79
C SER A 54 23.27 -41.80 16.00
N PRO A 55 22.54 -41.87 17.13
CA PRO A 55 21.53 -42.92 17.24
C PRO A 55 20.22 -42.60 17.99
N ALA A 56 19.29 -43.53 17.83
CA ALA A 56 17.90 -43.55 18.19
C ALA A 56 17.57 -43.63 19.71
N GLY A 57 16.34 -43.22 20.05
CA GLY A 57 15.69 -43.52 21.34
C GLY A 57 14.26 -43.00 21.38
N SER A 58 13.33 -43.94 21.34
CA SER A 58 11.87 -43.76 21.38
C SER A 58 11.35 -43.40 22.78
N THR A 59 10.31 -42.57 22.87
CA THR A 59 9.15 -42.86 23.78
C THR A 59 7.94 -41.98 23.39
N ASN A 60 6.79 -42.67 23.29
CA ASN A 60 5.45 -42.12 23.06
C ASN A 60 4.93 -41.35 24.28
N ALA A 61 4.32 -40.20 24.03
CA ALA A 61 3.27 -39.69 24.90
C ALA A 61 2.21 -38.97 24.05
N THR A 62 1.02 -39.51 24.07
CA THR A 62 -0.19 -39.05 23.42
C THR A 62 -0.79 -37.89 24.22
N THR A 63 -0.93 -36.70 23.63
CA THR A 63 -1.85 -35.69 24.15
C THR A 63 -2.72 -35.17 23.01
N LYS A 64 -4.02 -35.25 23.24
CA LYS A 64 -5.06 -34.83 22.30
C LYS A 64 -5.16 -33.30 22.29
N GLN A 65 -5.01 -32.71 21.13
CA GLN A 65 -5.40 -31.32 20.84
C GLN A 65 -6.73 -31.30 20.08
N PRO A 66 -7.66 -30.42 20.38
CA PRO A 66 -8.78 -30.15 19.50
C PRO A 66 -8.35 -29.03 18.50
N SER A 67 -7.99 -29.44 17.31
CA SER A 67 -7.75 -28.55 16.19
C SER A 67 -9.05 -28.22 15.48
N VAL A 68 -9.37 -26.94 15.34
CA VAL A 68 -10.32 -26.48 14.34
C VAL A 68 -9.55 -26.40 13.02
N SER A 69 -9.70 -27.43 12.18
CA SER A 69 -9.02 -27.50 10.88
C SER A 69 -9.86 -26.84 9.80
N LEU A 70 -9.35 -25.78 9.18
CA LEU A 70 -9.70 -25.49 7.80
C LEU A 70 -9.06 -26.56 6.91
N GLY A 71 -9.86 -27.16 6.04
CA GLY A 71 -9.64 -28.39 5.32
C GLY A 71 -8.27 -28.59 4.70
N ALA A 72 -7.59 -29.62 5.13
CA ALA A 72 -6.41 -30.14 4.49
C ALA A 72 -6.75 -30.85 3.18
N ILE A 73 -6.09 -30.48 2.11
CA ILE A 73 -6.12 -31.21 0.83
C ILE A 73 -5.20 -32.43 0.99
N THR A 74 -5.77 -33.62 1.04
CA THR A 74 -5.00 -34.87 0.93
C THR A 74 -4.58 -35.11 -0.51
N THR A 75 -3.27 -35.05 -0.79
CA THR A 75 -2.69 -35.60 -2.02
C THR A 75 -2.11 -36.97 -1.76
N GLY A 76 -2.40 -37.88 -2.71
CA GLY A 76 -2.07 -39.28 -2.65
C GLY A 76 -0.57 -39.62 -2.61
N SER A 77 -0.30 -40.78 -2.04
CA SER A 77 1.01 -41.38 -1.84
C SER A 77 1.85 -41.60 -3.10
N GLY A 78 3.09 -41.10 -3.07
CA GLY A 78 4.19 -41.50 -3.94
C GLY A 78 5.49 -41.52 -3.11
N THR A 79 6.11 -42.66 -3.03
CA THR A 79 7.29 -42.98 -2.21
C THR A 79 8.57 -42.32 -2.75
N ASN A 80 9.41 -41.87 -1.81
CA ASN A 80 10.83 -41.55 -1.83
C ASN A 80 11.23 -40.07 -1.79
N ALA A 81 11.44 -39.56 -0.57
CA ALA A 81 12.57 -38.80 -0.06
C ALA A 81 12.28 -38.26 1.35
N PRO A 82 12.85 -38.82 2.44
CA PRO A 82 12.44 -38.45 3.81
C PRO A 82 13.05 -37.14 4.35
N THR A 83 14.01 -36.54 3.68
CA THR A 83 14.73 -35.38 4.23
C THR A 83 14.06 -34.02 3.93
N GLN A 84 13.34 -33.87 2.81
CA GLN A 84 12.64 -32.65 2.46
C GLN A 84 11.31 -32.46 3.21
N LEU A 85 10.59 -33.54 3.50
CA LEU A 85 9.33 -33.47 4.24
C LEU A 85 9.49 -32.87 5.65
N GLY A 86 10.60 -33.15 6.34
CA GLY A 86 10.84 -32.65 7.69
C GLY A 86 10.95 -31.13 7.77
N THR A 87 11.68 -30.50 6.84
CA THR A 87 11.86 -29.04 6.84
C THR A 87 10.59 -28.28 6.43
N VAL A 88 9.86 -28.79 5.44
CA VAL A 88 8.57 -28.20 5.03
C VAL A 88 7.55 -28.24 6.18
N VAL A 89 7.49 -29.32 6.95
CA VAL A 89 6.62 -29.42 8.13
C VAL A 89 7.03 -28.43 9.20
N VAL A 90 8.31 -28.29 9.51
CA VAL A 90 8.81 -27.33 10.52
C VAL A 90 8.51 -25.89 10.11
N THR A 91 8.67 -25.53 8.83
CA THR A 91 8.32 -24.19 8.33
C THR A 91 6.82 -23.91 8.51
N ALA A 92 5.96 -24.84 8.12
CA ALA A 92 4.52 -24.69 8.25
C ALA A 92 4.07 -24.59 9.73
N ASP A 93 4.66 -25.36 10.63
CA ASP A 93 4.35 -25.29 12.06
C ASP A 93 4.77 -23.96 12.68
N LEU A 94 5.94 -23.42 12.29
CA LEU A 94 6.41 -22.11 12.76
C LEU A 94 5.63 -20.96 12.15
N ASP A 95 5.16 -21.07 10.91
CA ASP A 95 4.26 -20.08 10.30
C ASP A 95 2.91 -20.05 11.02
N ALA A 96 2.33 -21.22 11.27
CA ALA A 96 1.09 -21.33 12.06
C ALA A 96 1.26 -20.78 13.49
N ALA A 97 2.41 -21.04 14.14
CA ALA A 97 2.71 -20.49 15.45
C ALA A 97 2.88 -18.97 15.41
N ARG A 98 3.49 -18.39 14.36
CA ARG A 98 3.59 -16.94 14.17
C ARG A 98 2.22 -16.29 14.08
N GLU A 99 1.30 -16.85 13.28
CA GLU A 99 -0.08 -16.36 13.16
C GLU A 99 -0.83 -16.37 14.50
N GLN A 100 -0.47 -17.25 15.45
CA GLN A 100 -1.06 -17.30 16.78
C GLN A 100 -0.44 -16.34 17.80
N ILE A 101 0.74 -15.77 17.53
CA ILE A 101 1.36 -14.78 18.43
C ILE A 101 0.49 -13.52 18.51
N ALA A 102 0.06 -13.00 17.35
CA ALA A 102 -0.74 -11.79 17.26
C ALA A 102 -1.93 -11.96 16.28
N PRO A 103 -2.90 -12.84 16.59
CA PRO A 103 -4.05 -13.10 15.72
C PRO A 103 -5.03 -11.91 15.71
N SER A 104 -5.74 -11.73 14.61
CA SER A 104 -6.75 -10.67 14.41
C SER A 104 -8.11 -10.96 15.06
N LEU A 105 -8.11 -11.43 16.31
CA LEU A 105 -9.29 -11.89 17.04
C LEU A 105 -10.38 -10.83 17.17
N GLY A 106 -11.56 -11.10 16.63
CA GLY A 106 -12.71 -10.22 16.68
C GLY A 106 -12.68 -9.07 15.67
N ALA A 107 -11.57 -8.85 14.95
CA ALA A 107 -11.52 -7.96 13.81
C ALA A 107 -12.16 -8.61 12.58
N VAL A 108 -12.56 -7.77 11.61
CA VAL A 108 -13.02 -8.22 10.30
C VAL A 108 -11.82 -8.52 9.43
N THR A 109 -11.78 -9.69 8.82
CA THR A 109 -10.67 -10.10 7.96
C THR A 109 -11.17 -10.55 6.60
N TYR A 110 -10.48 -10.12 5.55
CA TYR A 110 -10.68 -10.59 4.18
C TYR A 110 -9.34 -10.96 3.55
N THR A 111 -9.18 -12.21 3.13
CA THR A 111 -7.92 -12.70 2.57
C THR A 111 -8.03 -12.94 1.08
N ILE A 112 -7.20 -12.25 0.32
CA ILE A 112 -6.98 -12.45 -1.10
C ILE A 112 -5.87 -13.49 -1.25
N GLY A 113 -6.24 -14.71 -1.58
CA GLY A 113 -5.30 -15.82 -1.69
C GLY A 113 -4.72 -15.98 -3.11
N PRO A 114 -3.74 -16.90 -3.29
CA PRO A 114 -3.03 -17.05 -4.56
C PRO A 114 -3.93 -17.42 -5.75
N ASN A 115 -4.97 -18.21 -5.53
CA ASN A 115 -5.92 -18.55 -6.58
C ASN A 115 -6.75 -17.33 -7.04
N GLN A 116 -7.08 -16.41 -6.12
CA GLN A 116 -7.79 -15.19 -6.45
C GLN A 116 -6.89 -14.25 -7.24
N ILE A 117 -5.64 -14.04 -6.79
CA ILE A 117 -4.63 -13.25 -7.51
C ILE A 117 -4.44 -13.79 -8.94
N GLN A 118 -4.25 -15.10 -9.10
CA GLN A 118 -4.07 -15.71 -10.41
C GLN A 118 -5.30 -15.62 -11.32
N SER A 119 -6.50 -15.46 -10.75
CA SER A 119 -7.77 -15.42 -11.47
C SER A 119 -8.35 -14.00 -11.64
N MET A 120 -7.54 -12.97 -11.42
CA MET A 120 -7.83 -11.57 -11.74
C MET A 120 -7.06 -11.12 -12.98
N GLY A 121 -7.47 -9.99 -13.57
CA GLY A 121 -6.75 -9.40 -14.71
C GLY A 121 -5.26 -9.21 -14.38
N GLN A 122 -4.38 -9.60 -15.30
CA GLN A 122 -2.93 -9.60 -15.18
C GLN A 122 -2.32 -10.54 -14.12
N GLY A 123 -3.08 -11.03 -13.13
CA GLY A 123 -2.58 -11.92 -12.08
C GLY A 123 -1.42 -11.33 -11.27
N GLU A 124 -0.31 -12.05 -11.16
CA GLU A 124 0.89 -11.58 -10.47
C GLU A 124 1.62 -10.41 -11.19
N ASN A 125 1.24 -10.10 -12.43
CA ASN A 125 1.79 -8.95 -13.17
C ASN A 125 0.97 -7.66 -12.95
N SER A 126 -0.14 -7.72 -12.18
CA SER A 126 -0.89 -6.54 -11.79
C SER A 126 -0.13 -5.72 -10.73
N SER A 127 -0.39 -4.42 -10.65
CA SER A 127 0.09 -3.63 -9.54
C SER A 127 -0.49 -4.13 -8.20
N PHE A 128 0.20 -3.86 -7.11
CA PHE A 128 -0.26 -4.24 -5.77
C PHE A 128 -1.62 -3.61 -5.44
N GLN A 129 -1.83 -2.35 -5.82
CA GLN A 129 -3.10 -1.63 -5.63
C GLN A 129 -4.28 -2.36 -6.27
N GLN A 130 -4.11 -2.88 -7.51
CA GLN A 130 -5.16 -3.64 -8.19
C GLN A 130 -5.55 -4.93 -7.43
N VAL A 131 -4.60 -5.54 -6.71
CA VAL A 131 -4.90 -6.66 -5.80
C VAL A 131 -5.72 -6.17 -4.61
N LEU A 132 -5.35 -5.03 -3.99
CA LEU A 132 -6.04 -4.50 -2.83
C LEU A 132 -7.50 -4.12 -3.13
N LEU A 133 -7.79 -3.60 -4.33
CA LEU A 133 -9.14 -3.26 -4.78
C LEU A 133 -10.09 -4.47 -4.85
N GLN A 134 -9.58 -5.69 -4.77
CA GLN A 134 -10.42 -6.88 -4.68
C GLN A 134 -10.98 -7.13 -3.27
N ALA A 135 -10.56 -6.35 -2.27
CA ALA A 135 -11.08 -6.42 -0.91
C ALA A 135 -12.32 -5.52 -0.71
N PRO A 136 -13.21 -5.85 0.26
CA PRO A 136 -14.40 -5.03 0.54
C PRO A 136 -14.01 -3.65 1.09
N GLY A 137 -14.76 -2.61 0.70
CA GLY A 137 -14.62 -1.26 1.21
C GLY A 137 -13.36 -0.51 0.73
N VAL A 138 -12.60 -1.10 -0.18
CA VAL A 138 -11.41 -0.48 -0.78
C VAL A 138 -11.80 0.33 -2.02
N VAL A 139 -11.27 1.54 -2.12
CA VAL A 139 -11.51 2.50 -3.21
C VAL A 139 -10.16 2.97 -3.74
N GLN A 140 -10.07 3.21 -5.03
CA GLN A 140 -8.93 3.85 -5.66
C GLN A 140 -9.23 5.32 -5.90
N GLU A 141 -8.24 6.16 -5.63
CA GLU A 141 -8.19 7.58 -6.00
C GLU A 141 -7.12 7.81 -7.09
N GLU A 142 -6.71 9.04 -7.33
CA GLU A 142 -5.63 9.35 -8.29
C GLU A 142 -4.29 8.75 -7.85
N PHE A 143 -3.40 8.60 -8.81
CA PHE A 143 -2.04 8.07 -8.62
C PHE A 143 -1.97 6.64 -8.05
N GLY A 144 -3.09 5.89 -8.09
CA GLY A 144 -3.17 4.54 -7.55
C GLY A 144 -3.33 4.47 -6.03
N GLU A 145 -3.55 5.58 -5.37
CA GLU A 145 -3.80 5.61 -3.94
C GLU A 145 -5.07 4.83 -3.57
N VAL A 146 -5.04 4.11 -2.46
CA VAL A 146 -6.16 3.28 -2.00
C VAL A 146 -6.62 3.71 -0.62
N HIS A 147 -7.94 3.77 -0.46
CA HIS A 147 -8.62 4.12 0.79
C HIS A 147 -9.49 2.97 1.26
N VAL A 148 -9.63 2.81 2.57
CA VAL A 148 -10.43 1.73 3.17
C VAL A 148 -11.53 2.34 4.03
N ARG A 149 -12.79 1.96 3.77
CA ARG A 149 -13.95 2.39 4.54
C ARG A 149 -14.13 3.92 4.59
N GLY A 150 -13.58 4.65 3.61
CA GLY A 150 -13.66 6.10 3.53
C GLY A 150 -12.74 6.84 4.49
N ASP A 151 -11.70 6.20 4.99
CA ASP A 151 -10.56 6.83 5.65
C ASP A 151 -9.47 7.10 4.63
N HIS A 152 -8.84 8.27 4.72
CA HIS A 152 -7.73 8.63 3.87
C HIS A 152 -6.50 7.78 4.22
N GLY A 153 -5.65 7.48 3.24
CA GLY A 153 -4.30 6.86 3.29
C GLY A 153 -3.70 6.31 4.60
N ASP A 154 -4.47 6.29 5.67
CA ASP A 154 -4.11 5.83 7.02
C ASP A 154 -4.02 4.31 7.12
N LEU A 155 -3.36 3.72 6.14
CA LEU A 155 -3.21 2.29 5.96
C LEU A 155 -1.90 1.79 6.55
N GLN A 156 -1.98 0.66 7.23
CA GLN A 156 -0.80 -0.02 7.71
C GLN A 156 -0.45 -1.19 6.79
N TYR A 157 0.79 -1.26 6.37
CA TYR A 157 1.32 -2.40 5.64
C TYR A 157 2.18 -3.26 6.56
N ARG A 158 1.96 -4.57 6.51
CA ARG A 158 2.76 -5.57 7.22
C ARG A 158 3.28 -6.62 6.26
N VAL A 159 4.46 -7.13 6.54
CA VAL A 159 5.04 -8.25 5.79
C VAL A 159 5.33 -9.38 6.78
N ASN A 160 4.61 -10.50 6.63
CA ASN A 160 4.68 -11.64 7.54
C ASN A 160 4.43 -11.25 9.01
N GLY A 161 3.45 -10.37 9.27
CA GLY A 161 3.06 -9.88 10.60
C GLY A 161 3.97 -8.81 11.20
N VAL A 162 5.06 -8.41 10.52
CA VAL A 162 5.93 -7.31 10.96
C VAL A 162 5.52 -6.02 10.24
N LEU A 163 5.43 -4.95 10.99
CA LEU A 163 5.17 -3.62 10.43
C LEU A 163 6.23 -3.29 9.38
N LEU A 164 5.79 -2.82 8.23
CA LEU A 164 6.60 -2.06 7.31
C LEU A 164 6.44 -0.59 7.71
N PRO A 165 7.51 0.11 8.18
CA PRO A 165 7.38 1.49 8.56
C PRO A 165 6.77 2.33 7.45
N GLU A 166 6.09 3.38 7.80
CA GLU A 166 5.55 4.31 6.84
C GLU A 166 6.65 4.86 5.93
N SER A 167 6.30 5.26 4.74
CA SER A 167 7.18 5.94 3.81
C SER A 167 6.55 7.27 3.40
N LEU A 168 7.31 8.07 2.68
CA LEU A 168 6.79 9.24 1.99
C LEU A 168 5.65 8.83 1.04
N ASN A 169 4.65 9.69 0.91
CA ASN A 169 3.56 9.48 -0.04
C ASN A 169 4.11 9.57 -1.47
N GLY A 170 4.12 8.43 -2.16
CA GLY A 170 4.48 8.27 -3.56
C GLY A 170 3.34 7.63 -4.33
N PHE A 171 3.62 7.03 -5.48
CA PHE A 171 2.59 6.35 -6.27
C PHE A 171 2.27 4.91 -5.79
N GLY A 172 2.76 4.51 -4.62
CA GLY A 172 2.43 3.26 -3.92
C GLY A 172 2.74 1.98 -4.70
N GLN A 173 3.68 2.00 -5.64
CA GLN A 173 4.00 0.86 -6.51
C GLN A 173 5.26 0.09 -6.07
N GLU A 174 5.73 0.28 -4.85
CA GLU A 174 6.96 -0.31 -4.32
C GLU A 174 6.86 -1.81 -4.03
N ILE A 175 5.68 -2.35 -3.72
CA ILE A 175 5.49 -3.78 -3.43
C ILE A 175 5.27 -4.56 -4.73
N ASP A 176 6.11 -5.57 -4.97
CA ASP A 176 5.99 -6.46 -6.13
C ASP A 176 4.97 -7.58 -5.85
N THR A 177 3.95 -7.69 -6.69
CA THR A 177 2.93 -8.74 -6.57
C THR A 177 3.53 -10.16 -6.74
N HIS A 178 4.67 -10.30 -7.40
CA HIS A 178 5.36 -11.59 -7.53
C HIS A 178 5.90 -12.17 -6.21
N LEU A 179 6.12 -11.33 -5.18
CA LEU A 179 6.53 -11.82 -3.87
C LEU A 179 5.35 -12.36 -3.03
N ILE A 180 4.11 -12.04 -3.42
CA ILE A 180 2.92 -12.22 -2.59
C ILE A 180 2.37 -13.65 -2.71
N HIS A 181 2.18 -14.31 -1.57
CA HIS A 181 1.36 -15.51 -1.46
C HIS A 181 -0.10 -15.16 -1.20
N SER A 182 -0.36 -14.27 -0.24
CA SER A 182 -1.69 -13.77 0.08
C SER A 182 -1.62 -12.39 0.72
N VAL A 183 -2.72 -11.63 0.63
CA VAL A 183 -2.90 -10.36 1.34
C VAL A 183 -4.14 -10.48 2.21
N THR A 184 -4.03 -10.14 3.48
CA THR A 184 -5.17 -10.08 4.39
C THR A 184 -5.45 -8.65 4.78
N LEU A 185 -6.60 -8.13 4.39
CA LEU A 185 -7.14 -6.88 4.92
C LEU A 185 -7.75 -7.16 6.30
N ILE A 186 -7.34 -6.38 7.31
CA ILE A 186 -7.84 -6.41 8.68
C ILE A 186 -8.45 -5.05 8.97
N THR A 187 -9.72 -5.01 9.36
CA THR A 187 -10.47 -3.78 9.65
C THR A 187 -11.34 -3.97 10.90
N GLY A 188 -12.13 -2.97 11.25
CA GLY A 188 -13.08 -3.02 12.34
C GLY A 188 -12.45 -2.78 13.70
N THR A 189 -12.99 -3.42 14.74
CA THR A 189 -12.45 -3.31 16.10
C THR A 189 -11.25 -4.23 16.30
N MET A 190 -10.10 -3.79 15.83
CA MET A 190 -8.86 -4.57 15.89
C MET A 190 -8.36 -4.73 17.32
N PRO A 191 -7.76 -5.90 17.68
CA PRO A 191 -7.11 -6.16 18.96
C PRO A 191 -6.01 -5.13 19.31
N ALA A 192 -5.59 -5.10 20.60
CA ALA A 192 -4.66 -4.07 21.10
C ALA A 192 -3.24 -4.15 20.50
N GLN A 193 -2.85 -5.25 19.89
CA GLN A 193 -1.58 -5.39 19.17
C GLN A 193 -1.47 -4.48 17.94
N PHE A 194 -2.60 -4.10 17.35
CA PHE A 194 -2.63 -3.22 16.19
C PHE A 194 -2.74 -1.76 16.63
N GLY A 195 -1.92 -0.90 16.10
CA GLY A 195 -1.89 0.55 16.38
C GLY A 195 -1.17 1.25 15.25
N ASP A 196 -0.89 2.52 15.41
CA ASP A 196 -0.31 3.40 14.42
C ASP A 196 -1.35 3.78 13.35
N ARG A 197 -1.41 3.17 12.21
CA ARG A 197 -2.46 3.34 11.20
C ARG A 197 -3.60 2.36 11.44
N THR A 198 -4.84 2.81 11.48
CA THR A 198 -5.99 2.01 11.91
C THR A 198 -7.21 2.05 10.98
N ALA A 199 -7.14 2.75 9.87
CA ALA A 199 -8.17 2.70 8.83
C ALA A 199 -8.30 1.29 8.25
N GLY A 200 -7.15 0.64 7.99
CA GLY A 200 -7.04 -0.75 7.56
C GLY A 200 -5.60 -1.24 7.61
N ILE A 201 -5.44 -2.54 7.80
CA ILE A 201 -4.13 -3.19 7.80
C ILE A 201 -4.08 -4.21 6.66
N PHE A 202 -3.13 -4.05 5.76
CA PHE A 202 -2.81 -5.04 4.75
C PHE A 202 -1.61 -5.88 5.21
N ASP A 203 -1.87 -7.10 5.67
CA ASP A 203 -0.82 -8.05 6.04
C ASP A 203 -0.49 -8.94 4.85
N VAL A 204 0.68 -8.70 4.26
CA VAL A 204 1.23 -9.44 3.12
C VAL A 204 1.95 -10.67 3.64
N THR A 205 1.43 -11.86 3.33
CA THR A 205 2.15 -13.11 3.49
C THR A 205 2.98 -13.37 2.24
N THR A 206 4.29 -13.45 2.39
CA THR A 206 5.19 -13.66 1.25
C THR A 206 5.23 -15.12 0.81
N LYS A 207 5.60 -15.38 -0.43
CA LYS A 207 6.00 -16.71 -0.89
C LYS A 207 7.25 -17.18 -0.13
N THR A 208 7.36 -18.48 0.03
CA THR A 208 8.51 -19.15 0.66
C THR A 208 9.14 -20.13 -0.32
N GLY A 209 10.36 -20.56 -0.01
CA GLY A 209 11.05 -21.56 -0.83
C GLY A 209 10.35 -22.91 -0.84
N ALA A 210 9.68 -23.26 0.27
CA ALA A 210 8.87 -24.48 0.38
C ALA A 210 7.69 -24.51 -0.61
N GLN A 211 7.12 -23.34 -0.91
CA GLN A 211 5.97 -23.20 -1.84
C GLN A 211 6.42 -23.26 -3.31
N LEU A 212 7.52 -22.59 -3.66
CA LEU A 212 8.00 -22.55 -5.05
C LEU A 212 8.80 -23.81 -5.42
N ASN A 213 9.76 -24.22 -4.61
CA ASN A 213 10.65 -25.35 -4.76
C ASN A 213 11.19 -25.52 -6.20
N GLY A 214 11.88 -24.50 -6.70
CA GLY A 214 12.43 -24.42 -8.04
C GLY A 214 12.61 -22.99 -8.52
N ALA A 215 12.48 -22.78 -9.82
CA ALA A 215 12.56 -21.45 -10.41
C ALA A 215 11.40 -21.21 -11.39
N GLU A 216 10.95 -19.98 -11.47
CA GLU A 216 10.03 -19.51 -12.51
C GLU A 216 10.66 -18.31 -13.24
N PHE A 217 10.56 -18.32 -14.55
CA PHE A 217 10.88 -17.18 -15.39
C PHE A 217 9.65 -16.82 -16.20
N SER A 218 9.20 -15.58 -16.10
CA SER A 218 8.05 -15.08 -16.84
C SER A 218 8.41 -13.93 -17.76
N LEU A 219 7.75 -13.86 -18.89
CA LEU A 219 7.74 -12.72 -19.79
C LEU A 219 6.29 -12.34 -20.06
N TYR A 220 5.91 -11.14 -19.67
CA TYR A 220 4.57 -10.61 -19.84
C TYR A 220 4.62 -9.26 -20.58
N GLY A 221 3.65 -8.98 -21.46
CA GLY A 221 3.64 -7.73 -22.18
C GLY A 221 2.42 -7.59 -23.08
N GLY A 222 2.25 -6.39 -23.69
CA GLY A 222 1.09 -6.11 -24.52
C GLY A 222 0.83 -4.63 -24.75
N SER A 223 -0.40 -4.18 -24.56
CA SER A 223 -0.83 -2.80 -24.73
C SER A 223 0.03 -1.85 -23.90
N TYR A 224 0.09 -0.58 -24.29
CA TYR A 224 0.88 0.47 -23.66
C TYR A 224 2.39 0.15 -23.60
N ASP A 225 2.91 -0.48 -24.67
CA ASP A 225 4.31 -0.92 -24.78
C ASP A 225 4.82 -1.72 -23.57
N THR A 226 3.90 -2.40 -22.87
CA THR A 226 4.21 -3.12 -21.64
C THR A 226 5.21 -4.24 -21.90
N PHE A 227 6.30 -4.21 -21.13
CA PHE A 227 7.34 -5.25 -21.08
C PHE A 227 7.69 -5.54 -19.63
N ASN A 228 7.29 -6.72 -19.13
CA ASN A 228 7.44 -7.11 -17.73
C ASN A 228 8.06 -8.52 -17.63
N PRO A 229 9.40 -8.66 -17.73
CA PRO A 229 10.10 -9.88 -17.36
C PRO A 229 10.19 -10.02 -15.85
N SER A 230 9.96 -11.23 -15.34
CA SER A 230 10.14 -11.54 -13.92
C SER A 230 10.82 -12.88 -13.70
N PHE A 231 11.49 -13.00 -12.55
CA PHE A 231 12.18 -14.20 -12.12
C PHE A 231 11.90 -14.47 -10.64
N GLN A 232 11.58 -15.72 -10.33
CA GLN A 232 11.38 -16.19 -8.97
C GLN A 232 12.22 -17.46 -8.76
N TRP A 233 12.85 -17.57 -7.61
CA TRP A 233 13.63 -18.74 -7.24
C TRP A 233 13.49 -19.03 -5.75
N GLY A 234 13.22 -20.28 -5.41
CA GLY A 234 13.08 -20.68 -4.03
C GLY A 234 13.33 -22.16 -3.80
N GLY A 235 13.62 -22.49 -2.55
CA GLY A 235 13.86 -23.86 -2.15
C GLY A 235 14.10 -23.99 -0.65
N THR A 236 14.15 -25.23 -0.20
CA THR A 236 14.45 -25.58 1.18
C THR A 236 15.62 -26.52 1.27
N THR A 237 16.47 -26.31 2.26
CA THR A 237 17.50 -27.26 2.69
C THR A 237 17.13 -27.84 4.06
N SER A 238 18.05 -28.52 4.74
CA SER A 238 17.77 -29.06 6.08
C SER A 238 17.39 -28.01 7.13
N ASN A 239 17.87 -26.78 6.99
CA ASN A 239 17.68 -25.73 8.00
C ASN A 239 17.51 -24.31 7.40
N LEU A 240 17.46 -24.17 6.08
CA LEU A 240 17.26 -22.91 5.41
C LEU A 240 16.07 -23.02 4.44
N ASP A 241 15.14 -22.09 4.55
CA ASP A 241 14.11 -21.80 3.57
C ASP A 241 14.41 -20.46 2.92
N TYR A 242 14.42 -20.39 1.59
CA TYR A 242 14.77 -19.17 0.87
C TYR A 242 13.90 -18.95 -0.35
N PHE A 243 13.56 -17.69 -0.59
CA PHE A 243 12.83 -17.23 -1.77
C PHE A 243 13.38 -15.89 -2.24
N VAL A 244 13.55 -15.74 -3.55
CA VAL A 244 13.98 -14.50 -4.19
C VAL A 244 13.07 -14.21 -5.38
N ALA A 245 12.66 -12.96 -5.52
CA ALA A 245 11.91 -12.47 -6.68
C ALA A 245 12.60 -11.23 -7.25
N ALA A 246 12.59 -11.10 -8.56
CA ALA A 246 13.07 -9.92 -9.27
C ALA A 246 12.15 -9.64 -10.45
N SER A 247 11.82 -8.40 -10.70
CA SER A 247 11.01 -7.97 -11.84
C SER A 247 11.50 -6.63 -12.39
N TYR A 248 11.21 -6.41 -13.67
CA TYR A 248 11.36 -5.14 -14.34
C TYR A 248 10.04 -4.84 -15.06
N LEU A 249 9.56 -3.62 -14.98
CA LEU A 249 8.38 -3.15 -15.70
C LEU A 249 8.72 -1.93 -16.53
N HIS A 250 8.45 -1.98 -17.82
CA HIS A 250 8.29 -0.83 -18.69
C HIS A 250 6.85 -0.72 -19.15
N ASN A 251 6.25 0.47 -19.08
CA ASN A 251 4.86 0.70 -19.47
C ASN A 251 4.64 2.17 -19.83
N ASP A 252 3.89 2.44 -20.92
CA ASP A 252 3.46 3.79 -21.34
C ASP A 252 2.18 4.26 -20.60
N HIS A 253 1.72 3.53 -19.60
CA HIS A 253 0.64 3.88 -18.68
C HIS A 253 1.10 3.61 -17.25
N GLY A 254 1.97 4.48 -16.75
CA GLY A 254 2.67 4.30 -15.49
C GLY A 254 1.83 4.60 -14.27
N ILE A 255 1.04 5.68 -14.36
CA ILE A 255 0.05 6.12 -13.36
C ILE A 255 -1.29 6.38 -14.06
N ASP A 256 -2.17 7.14 -13.46
CA ASP A 256 -3.49 7.40 -14.02
C ASP A 256 -3.44 8.50 -15.10
N ASN A 257 -4.12 8.27 -16.22
CA ASN A 257 -4.23 9.27 -17.29
C ASN A 257 -5.13 10.43 -16.86
N THR A 258 -4.73 11.65 -17.16
CA THR A 258 -5.53 12.87 -16.87
C THR A 258 -6.76 13.05 -17.74
N THR A 259 -6.96 12.22 -18.77
CA THR A 259 -8.07 12.27 -19.71
C THR A 259 -8.62 10.91 -20.05
N ALA A 260 -9.84 10.83 -20.56
CA ALA A 260 -10.44 9.61 -21.08
C ALA A 260 -9.80 9.06 -22.38
N SER A 261 -8.67 9.61 -22.81
CA SER A 261 -7.97 9.16 -24.03
C SER A 261 -7.44 7.71 -23.83
N PRO A 262 -7.52 6.86 -24.85
CA PRO A 262 -6.85 5.57 -24.83
C PRO A 262 -5.33 5.68 -25.02
N THR A 263 -4.81 6.87 -25.28
CA THR A 263 -3.39 7.16 -25.48
C THR A 263 -2.95 8.21 -24.47
N PRO A 264 -2.29 7.80 -23.38
CA PRO A 264 -1.75 8.70 -22.38
C PRO A 264 -0.68 9.63 -22.98
N LEU A 265 -0.49 10.78 -22.36
CA LEU A 265 0.60 11.70 -22.70
C LEU A 265 1.53 11.80 -21.49
N HIS A 266 2.82 11.56 -21.69
CA HIS A 266 3.82 11.60 -20.62
C HIS A 266 3.44 10.74 -19.41
N ASP A 267 3.28 9.42 -19.65
CA ASP A 267 2.86 8.47 -18.63
C ASP A 267 3.76 7.22 -18.61
N VAL A 268 4.97 7.35 -19.13
CA VAL A 268 5.93 6.24 -19.17
C VAL A 268 6.48 5.98 -17.78
N THR A 269 6.54 4.71 -17.41
CA THR A 269 7.24 4.24 -16.21
C THR A 269 8.27 3.17 -16.53
N ASP A 270 9.37 3.21 -15.80
CA ASP A 270 10.38 2.15 -15.71
C ASP A 270 10.55 1.79 -14.23
N GLN A 271 10.38 0.52 -13.86
CA GLN A 271 10.45 0.07 -12.47
C GLN A 271 11.32 -1.18 -12.36
N GLU A 272 12.19 -1.21 -11.35
CA GLU A 272 13.04 -2.36 -11.01
C GLU A 272 12.77 -2.78 -9.57
N LYS A 273 12.42 -4.06 -9.33
CA LYS A 273 12.10 -4.56 -8.00
C LYS A 273 12.86 -5.83 -7.70
N LEU A 274 13.34 -5.93 -6.47
CA LEU A 274 14.04 -7.10 -5.94
C LEU A 274 13.55 -7.40 -4.53
N PHE A 275 13.29 -8.67 -4.26
CA PHE A 275 12.89 -9.14 -2.93
C PHE A 275 13.63 -10.43 -2.56
N GLY A 276 14.02 -10.55 -1.29
CA GLY A 276 14.63 -11.74 -0.71
C GLY A 276 14.05 -12.11 0.64
N TYR A 277 13.70 -13.38 0.80
CA TYR A 277 13.27 -14.02 2.05
C TYR A 277 14.26 -15.15 2.37
N PHE A 278 14.83 -15.12 3.58
CA PHE A 278 15.76 -16.14 4.07
C PHE A 278 15.42 -16.48 5.50
N SER A 279 15.01 -17.73 5.76
CA SER A 279 14.61 -18.20 7.08
C SER A 279 15.47 -19.38 7.51
N HIS A 280 16.31 -19.16 8.52
CA HIS A 280 17.18 -20.19 9.10
C HIS A 280 16.52 -20.79 10.34
N HIS A 281 16.28 -22.11 10.33
CA HIS A 281 15.75 -22.87 11.45
C HIS A 281 16.89 -23.36 12.33
N PHE A 282 16.91 -22.96 13.59
CA PHE A 282 17.87 -23.47 14.59
C PHE A 282 17.44 -24.85 15.11
N ASP A 283 16.13 -24.99 15.31
CA ASP A 283 15.46 -26.22 15.76
C ASP A 283 14.00 -26.20 15.30
N GLN A 284 13.18 -27.18 15.75
CA GLN A 284 11.73 -27.27 15.39
C GLN A 284 10.88 -26.17 15.99
N THR A 285 11.43 -25.33 16.88
CA THR A 285 10.69 -24.34 17.65
C THR A 285 11.21 -22.92 17.46
N SER A 286 12.32 -22.73 16.74
CA SER A 286 12.94 -21.41 16.58
C SER A 286 13.56 -21.19 15.21
N ARG A 287 13.42 -19.95 14.73
CA ARG A 287 14.01 -19.49 13.46
C ARG A 287 14.44 -18.03 13.51
N LEU A 288 15.34 -17.68 12.64
CA LEU A 288 15.71 -16.30 12.31
C LEU A 288 15.38 -16.05 10.83
N THR A 289 14.60 -15.04 10.56
CA THR A 289 14.16 -14.67 9.22
C THR A 289 14.69 -13.30 8.85
N LEU A 290 15.30 -13.18 7.68
CA LEU A 290 15.71 -11.94 7.04
C LEU A 290 14.82 -11.70 5.82
N LEU A 291 14.20 -10.52 5.76
CA LEU A 291 13.51 -9.98 4.58
C LEU A 291 14.30 -8.77 4.11
N VAL A 292 14.51 -8.65 2.80
CA VAL A 292 15.11 -7.47 2.17
C VAL A 292 14.37 -7.15 0.89
N SER A 293 14.17 -5.87 0.62
CA SER A 293 13.54 -5.41 -0.62
C SER A 293 14.19 -4.15 -1.14
N SER A 294 14.16 -4.01 -2.45
CA SER A 294 14.58 -2.83 -3.20
C SER A 294 13.55 -2.56 -4.29
N SER A 295 13.11 -1.32 -4.40
CA SER A 295 12.29 -0.82 -5.50
C SER A 295 12.86 0.51 -5.96
N ASP A 296 13.17 0.61 -7.25
CA ASP A 296 13.58 1.83 -7.94
C ASP A 296 12.60 2.06 -9.09
N ALA A 297 11.91 3.20 -9.10
CA ALA A 297 10.91 3.52 -10.09
C ALA A 297 11.08 4.94 -10.64
N GLY A 298 10.82 5.11 -11.93
CA GLY A 298 10.77 6.41 -12.59
C GLY A 298 9.43 6.56 -13.31
N PHE A 299 8.82 7.72 -13.16
CA PHE A 299 7.51 8.04 -13.70
C PHE A 299 7.54 9.36 -14.46
N GLN A 300 7.08 9.36 -15.69
CA GLN A 300 6.59 10.59 -16.30
C GLN A 300 5.25 10.95 -15.67
N ILE A 301 5.00 12.24 -15.46
CA ILE A 301 3.73 12.72 -14.92
C ILE A 301 2.77 13.02 -16.08
N PRO A 302 1.59 12.39 -16.12
CA PRO A 302 0.65 12.54 -17.20
C PRO A 302 0.22 14.00 -17.41
N GLY A 303 0.13 14.42 -18.66
CA GLY A 303 -0.27 15.75 -19.06
C GLY A 303 -1.59 15.81 -19.83
N THR A 304 -2.25 16.96 -19.78
CA THR A 304 -3.45 17.27 -20.57
C THR A 304 -3.10 18.18 -21.73
N ALA A 305 -3.35 17.73 -22.96
CA ALA A 305 -3.10 18.56 -24.14
C ALA A 305 -4.08 19.74 -24.24
N GLY A 306 -3.58 20.88 -24.76
CA GLY A 306 -4.42 22.04 -25.07
C GLY A 306 -4.74 22.94 -23.90
N VAL A 307 -4.09 22.76 -22.74
CA VAL A 307 -4.15 23.73 -21.64
C VAL A 307 -3.52 25.04 -22.09
N LEU A 308 -4.24 26.14 -21.87
CA LEU A 308 -3.78 27.47 -22.27
C LEU A 308 -2.85 28.07 -21.20
N PRO A 309 -1.82 28.82 -21.58
CA PRO A 309 -0.95 29.49 -20.63
C PRO A 309 -1.70 30.57 -19.84
N ILE A 310 -1.39 30.65 -18.57
CA ILE A 310 -1.86 31.72 -17.67
C ILE A 310 -0.88 32.89 -17.72
N TYR A 311 0.40 32.61 -17.87
CA TYR A 311 1.47 33.61 -17.86
C TYR A 311 2.28 33.63 -19.16
N LEU A 312 2.98 34.75 -19.38
CA LEU A 312 3.97 34.93 -20.44
C LEU A 312 5.36 35.01 -19.80
N LEU A 313 6.31 34.30 -20.35
CA LEU A 313 7.70 34.35 -19.95
C LEU A 313 8.53 34.92 -21.12
N ALA A 314 9.27 36.00 -20.88
CA ALA A 314 10.05 36.66 -21.93
C ALA A 314 11.11 35.71 -22.51
N ASN A 315 11.17 35.64 -23.84
CA ASN A 315 12.10 34.79 -24.60
C ASN A 315 11.91 33.27 -24.42
N SER A 316 10.81 32.82 -23.83
CA SER A 316 10.48 31.40 -23.74
C SER A 316 9.81 30.90 -25.03
N PRO A 317 9.84 29.58 -25.30
CA PRO A 317 8.96 28.94 -26.27
C PRO A 317 7.50 29.25 -25.97
N ALA A 318 6.62 29.09 -26.94
CA ALA A 318 5.19 29.10 -26.68
C ALA A 318 4.83 27.94 -25.76
N ALA A 319 3.88 28.16 -24.83
CA ALA A 319 3.38 27.09 -23.97
C ALA A 319 2.78 25.97 -24.80
N ASN A 320 3.13 24.77 -24.45
CA ASN A 320 2.57 23.55 -25.05
C ASN A 320 2.42 22.47 -23.97
N SER A 321 1.28 22.42 -23.32
CA SER A 321 1.00 21.45 -22.26
C SER A 321 1.14 19.98 -22.69
N ALA A 322 1.00 19.70 -23.99
CA ALA A 322 1.21 18.34 -24.51
C ALA A 322 2.68 17.90 -24.50
N THR A 323 3.62 18.80 -24.27
CA THR A 323 5.08 18.53 -24.24
C THR A 323 5.70 18.83 -22.89
N ALA A 324 4.91 19.21 -21.88
CA ALA A 324 5.39 19.38 -20.52
C ALA A 324 5.98 18.06 -20.01
N ASN A 325 7.21 18.10 -19.50
CA ASN A 325 7.97 16.91 -19.12
C ASN A 325 8.30 16.93 -17.63
N ASN A 326 7.26 16.77 -16.81
CA ASN A 326 7.43 16.54 -15.39
C ASN A 326 7.80 15.07 -15.15
N TYR A 327 8.67 14.82 -14.16
CA TYR A 327 9.18 13.48 -13.89
C TYR A 327 9.36 13.26 -12.39
N GLN A 328 9.03 12.05 -11.90
CA GLN A 328 9.26 11.65 -10.52
C GLN A 328 10.10 10.37 -10.47
N THR A 329 11.03 10.31 -9.53
CA THR A 329 11.72 9.08 -9.17
C THR A 329 11.37 8.70 -7.75
N GLU A 330 11.19 7.41 -7.53
CA GLU A 330 10.91 6.83 -6.21
C GLU A 330 11.87 5.70 -5.93
N GLN A 331 12.53 5.75 -4.77
CA GLN A 331 13.41 4.69 -4.30
C GLN A 331 12.92 4.21 -2.94
N ASN A 332 12.80 2.90 -2.78
CA ASN A 332 12.35 2.31 -1.54
C ASN A 332 13.18 1.07 -1.21
N TYR A 333 13.81 1.07 -0.04
CA TYR A 333 14.63 -0.03 0.45
C TYR A 333 14.19 -0.39 1.86
N TYR A 334 13.88 -1.66 2.12
CA TYR A 334 13.61 -2.09 3.48
C TYR A 334 14.28 -3.40 3.85
N ALA A 335 14.53 -3.57 5.14
CA ALA A 335 15.06 -4.78 5.73
C ALA A 335 14.33 -5.09 7.05
N VAL A 336 13.99 -6.36 7.25
CA VAL A 336 13.41 -6.88 8.49
C VAL A 336 14.21 -8.10 8.93
N LEU A 337 14.69 -8.06 10.18
CA LEU A 337 15.32 -9.22 10.84
C LEU A 337 14.45 -9.66 12.00
N ALA A 338 13.83 -10.85 11.90
CA ALA A 338 12.87 -11.36 12.87
C ALA A 338 13.33 -12.68 13.49
N TYR A 339 13.45 -12.73 14.81
CA TYR A 339 13.65 -13.97 15.56
C TYR A 339 12.35 -14.44 16.17
N GLN A 340 11.96 -15.68 15.88
CA GLN A 340 10.77 -16.33 16.41
C GLN A 340 11.15 -17.54 17.25
N LYS A 341 10.44 -17.72 18.37
CA LYS A 341 10.50 -18.92 19.23
C LYS A 341 9.10 -19.30 19.67
N SER A 342 8.77 -20.58 19.55
CA SER A 342 7.50 -21.17 20.03
C SER A 342 7.79 -22.45 20.77
N ALA A 343 7.69 -22.45 22.11
CA ALA A 343 8.01 -23.59 22.95
C ALA A 343 7.10 -23.67 24.18
N GLY A 344 6.43 -24.79 24.33
CA GLY A 344 5.44 -24.97 25.41
C GLY A 344 4.31 -23.96 25.27
N ASN A 345 4.00 -23.25 26.34
CA ASN A 345 2.91 -22.28 26.39
C ASN A 345 3.33 -20.86 25.92
N LEU A 346 4.60 -20.65 25.60
CA LEU A 346 5.14 -19.34 25.22
C LEU A 346 5.54 -19.32 23.74
N SER A 347 4.99 -18.39 23.00
CA SER A 347 5.42 -18.04 21.64
C SER A 347 5.74 -16.55 21.58
N TYR A 348 6.85 -16.18 20.95
CA TYR A 348 7.22 -14.77 20.77
C TYR A 348 8.00 -14.55 19.48
N GLN A 349 7.93 -13.32 19.00
CA GLN A 349 8.73 -12.80 17.89
C GLN A 349 9.34 -11.46 18.29
N VAL A 350 10.61 -11.24 17.95
CA VAL A 350 11.29 -9.95 18.09
C VAL A 350 11.88 -9.59 16.75
N SER A 351 11.58 -8.41 16.26
CA SER A 351 11.97 -7.95 14.93
C SER A 351 12.63 -6.58 15.01
N ALA A 352 13.74 -6.43 14.31
CA ALA A 352 14.33 -5.13 13.95
C ALA A 352 13.96 -4.82 12.50
N LEU A 353 13.64 -3.58 12.24
CA LEU A 353 13.19 -3.12 10.93
C LEU A 353 13.86 -1.80 10.57
N SER A 354 14.10 -1.59 9.29
CA SER A 354 14.64 -0.36 8.73
C SER A 354 14.07 -0.15 7.34
N ARG A 355 13.67 1.07 7.02
CA ARG A 355 13.19 1.48 5.70
C ARG A 355 13.82 2.81 5.32
N TYR A 356 14.25 2.95 4.08
CA TYR A 356 14.66 4.21 3.46
C TYR A 356 13.81 4.45 2.23
N THR A 357 13.27 5.66 2.13
CA THR A 357 12.49 6.12 0.97
C THR A 357 13.08 7.43 0.49
N ASP A 358 13.12 7.64 -0.83
CA ASP A 358 13.55 8.89 -1.49
C ASP A 358 12.58 9.15 -2.64
N ILE A 359 11.96 10.33 -2.65
CA ILE A 359 11.08 10.78 -3.72
C ILE A 359 11.63 12.10 -4.25
N ARG A 360 11.86 12.12 -5.57
CA ARG A 360 12.29 13.33 -6.25
C ARG A 360 11.37 13.64 -7.40
N PHE A 361 10.66 14.76 -7.29
CA PHE A 361 9.89 15.37 -8.39
C PHE A 361 10.71 16.45 -9.09
N THR A 362 10.78 16.37 -10.42
CA THR A 362 11.49 17.32 -11.28
C THR A 362 10.48 17.95 -12.24
N PRO A 363 10.15 19.26 -12.12
CA PRO A 363 9.21 19.93 -13.00
C PRO A 363 9.84 20.28 -14.36
N ASP A 364 9.00 20.44 -15.37
CA ASP A 364 9.34 21.25 -16.54
C ASP A 364 9.20 22.74 -16.14
N GLU A 365 10.30 23.37 -15.72
CA GLU A 365 10.30 24.72 -15.16
C GLU A 365 9.64 25.74 -16.10
N VAL A 366 9.91 25.66 -17.40
CA VAL A 366 9.36 26.63 -18.38
C VAL A 366 7.85 26.43 -18.52
N GLN A 367 7.39 25.20 -18.70
CA GLN A 367 5.95 24.92 -18.84
C GLN A 367 5.21 25.17 -17.52
N GLY A 368 5.78 24.82 -16.39
CA GLY A 368 5.21 25.09 -15.07
C GLY A 368 4.98 26.59 -14.87
N LEU A 369 5.97 27.42 -15.11
CA LEU A 369 5.84 28.88 -15.02
C LEU A 369 4.81 29.46 -16.01
N LEU A 370 4.72 28.94 -17.24
CA LEU A 370 3.75 29.39 -18.22
C LEU A 370 2.31 28.95 -17.91
N LEU A 371 2.13 27.74 -17.45
CA LEU A 371 0.82 27.09 -17.27
C LEU A 371 0.22 27.30 -15.88
N ALA A 372 1.07 27.31 -14.84
CA ALA A 372 0.65 27.41 -13.44
C ALA A 372 1.19 28.66 -12.73
N GLY A 373 2.28 29.25 -13.21
CA GLY A 373 2.94 30.39 -12.57
C GLY A 373 3.97 29.94 -11.52
N ASN A 374 4.21 28.67 -11.39
CA ASN A 374 5.22 28.09 -10.53
C ASN A 374 5.83 26.83 -11.15
N ALA A 375 6.99 26.45 -10.65
CA ALA A 375 7.62 25.17 -10.91
C ALA A 375 8.44 24.78 -9.68
N ALA A 376 7.99 23.78 -8.93
CA ALA A 376 8.66 23.33 -7.73
C ALA A 376 9.33 21.97 -7.94
N GLN A 377 10.64 21.94 -7.73
CA GLN A 377 11.38 20.68 -7.56
C GLN A 377 11.26 20.25 -6.11
N VAL A 378 10.92 18.99 -5.88
CA VAL A 378 10.82 18.37 -4.55
C VAL A 378 11.84 17.26 -4.46
N ASP A 379 12.58 17.18 -3.36
CA ASP A 379 13.59 16.15 -3.05
C ASP A 379 13.41 15.75 -1.58
N ASN A 380 12.57 14.77 -1.35
CA ASN A 380 12.19 14.33 0.00
C ASN A 380 12.75 12.94 0.28
N SER A 381 13.27 12.72 1.49
CA SER A 381 13.74 11.41 1.92
C SER A 381 13.31 11.11 3.35
N ASP A 382 13.08 9.84 3.65
CA ASP A 382 12.78 9.35 4.99
C ASP A 382 13.62 8.11 5.33
N LEU A 383 14.13 8.07 6.55
CA LEU A 383 14.80 6.91 7.14
C LEU A 383 14.10 6.51 8.44
N ALA A 384 13.30 5.46 8.37
CA ALA A 384 12.60 4.86 9.49
C ALA A 384 13.36 3.65 10.05
N ASN A 385 13.61 3.62 11.36
CA ASN A 385 14.19 2.47 12.05
C ASN A 385 13.30 2.07 13.22
N GLY A 386 13.09 0.76 13.41
CA GLY A 386 12.19 0.33 14.47
C GLY A 386 12.47 -1.06 15.05
N LEU A 387 11.78 -1.30 16.16
CA LEU A 387 11.74 -2.57 16.87
C LEU A 387 10.29 -2.96 17.13
N GLN A 388 9.96 -4.21 16.83
CA GLN A 388 8.68 -4.81 17.16
C GLN A 388 8.91 -6.08 17.95
N ALA A 389 8.16 -6.26 19.05
CA ALA A 389 8.20 -7.48 19.84
C ALA A 389 6.77 -7.87 20.25
N ASP A 390 6.40 -9.12 19.97
CA ASP A 390 5.10 -9.67 20.29
C ASP A 390 5.27 -11.01 20.99
N ALA A 391 4.49 -11.27 22.03
CA ALA A 391 4.48 -12.51 22.78
C ALA A 391 3.08 -12.95 23.11
N SER A 392 2.83 -14.26 23.06
CA SER A 392 1.61 -14.91 23.56
C SER A 392 1.95 -15.99 24.56
N TYR A 393 1.18 -16.06 25.63
CA TYR A 393 1.33 -17.06 26.69
C TYR A 393 -0.01 -17.70 27.02
N GLU A 394 -0.10 -19.03 26.83
CA GLU A 394 -1.27 -19.82 27.19
C GLU A 394 -1.30 -20.03 28.72
N LEU A 395 -2.26 -19.41 29.40
CA LEU A 395 -2.45 -19.49 30.85
C LEU A 395 -3.64 -20.42 31.14
N GLY A 396 -3.36 -21.71 31.23
CA GLY A 396 -4.37 -22.74 31.39
C GLY A 396 -5.23 -22.91 30.14
N ASP A 397 -6.47 -23.42 30.30
CA ASP A 397 -7.35 -23.77 29.18
C ASP A 397 -8.26 -22.62 28.72
N HIS A 398 -8.29 -21.52 29.46
CA HIS A 398 -9.26 -20.42 29.27
C HIS A 398 -8.67 -19.06 28.89
N HIS A 399 -7.40 -18.83 29.13
CA HIS A 399 -6.77 -17.53 28.91
C HIS A 399 -5.55 -17.63 28.01
N THR A 400 -5.43 -16.72 27.07
CA THR A 400 -4.20 -16.46 26.32
C THR A 400 -3.82 -15.02 26.48
N LEU A 401 -2.77 -14.77 27.27
CA LEU A 401 -2.24 -13.42 27.50
C LEU A 401 -1.32 -13.05 26.34
N ARG A 402 -1.48 -11.84 25.82
CA ARG A 402 -0.61 -11.28 24.78
C ARG A 402 -0.10 -9.91 25.19
N ALA A 403 1.17 -9.68 24.95
CA ALA A 403 1.82 -8.40 25.22
C ALA A 403 2.85 -8.12 24.13
N GLY A 404 3.07 -6.87 23.85
CA GLY A 404 4.10 -6.47 22.89
C GLY A 404 4.33 -5.00 22.84
N MET A 405 5.28 -4.63 21.99
CA MET A 405 5.68 -3.27 21.74
C MET A 405 6.02 -3.06 20.26
N LEU A 406 5.80 -1.85 19.82
CA LEU A 406 6.29 -1.32 18.54
C LEU A 406 6.91 0.05 18.84
N ALA A 407 8.07 0.34 18.27
CA ALA A 407 8.67 1.66 18.33
C ALA A 407 9.41 1.90 17.01
N THR A 408 9.11 3.02 16.35
CA THR A 408 9.81 3.53 15.16
C THR A 408 10.36 4.91 15.45
N TYR A 409 11.54 5.18 14.94
CA TYR A 409 12.13 6.51 14.94
C TYR A 409 12.43 6.88 13.48
N ASP A 410 11.82 7.97 13.06
CA ASP A 410 11.79 8.42 11.68
C ASP A 410 12.59 9.73 11.59
N ILE A 411 13.37 9.87 10.50
CA ILE A 411 14.14 11.07 10.15
C ILE A 411 13.78 11.41 8.72
N GLU A 412 12.98 12.44 8.58
CA GLU A 412 12.51 12.94 7.30
C GLU A 412 13.24 14.22 6.92
N GLN A 413 13.61 14.35 5.65
CA GLN A 413 14.17 15.55 5.04
C GLN A 413 13.23 15.98 3.91
N LEU A 414 12.83 17.25 3.95
CA LEU A 414 11.90 17.86 3.01
C LEU A 414 12.59 19.04 2.36
N ASP A 415 13.06 18.89 1.13
CA ASP A 415 13.77 19.92 0.39
C ASP A 415 12.98 20.32 -0.86
N THR A 416 12.63 21.60 -0.96
CA THR A 416 11.87 22.15 -2.09
C THR A 416 12.55 23.37 -2.67
N THR A 417 12.61 23.44 -4.01
CA THR A 417 13.11 24.58 -4.77
C THR A 417 12.05 25.03 -5.78
N SER A 418 11.38 26.16 -5.50
CA SER A 418 10.22 26.64 -6.26
C SER A 418 10.55 27.89 -7.04
N ALA A 419 10.43 27.84 -8.37
CA ALA A 419 10.45 29.01 -9.22
C ALA A 419 9.04 29.63 -9.29
N VAL A 420 8.90 30.93 -8.93
CA VAL A 420 7.62 31.65 -8.86
C VAL A 420 7.74 33.06 -9.45
N PHE A 421 6.61 33.61 -9.88
CA PHE A 421 6.58 35.05 -10.19
C PHE A 421 6.16 35.88 -8.96
N PRO A 422 6.64 37.12 -8.81
CA PRO A 422 6.11 38.04 -7.81
C PRO A 422 4.67 38.44 -8.16
N SER A 423 3.81 38.50 -7.14
CA SER A 423 2.41 38.93 -7.22
C SER A 423 2.20 40.23 -6.43
N THR A 424 1.21 41.01 -6.79
CA THR A 424 0.75 42.17 -5.99
C THR A 424 -0.24 41.74 -4.90
N SER A 425 -0.81 40.54 -5.01
CA SER A 425 -1.68 39.92 -4.00
C SER A 425 -0.83 39.18 -2.99
N GLN A 426 -1.13 39.36 -1.71
CA GLN A 426 -0.47 38.61 -0.62
C GLN A 426 -0.88 37.15 -0.61
N PHE A 427 -2.11 36.90 -0.98
CA PHE A 427 -2.71 35.55 -0.94
C PHE A 427 -3.28 35.16 -2.29
N THR A 428 -3.40 33.90 -2.52
CA THR A 428 -4.17 33.35 -3.63
C THR A 428 -5.65 33.72 -3.46
N ALA A 429 -6.28 34.22 -4.52
CA ALA A 429 -7.70 34.54 -4.50
C ALA A 429 -8.52 33.27 -4.37
N SER A 430 -9.50 33.27 -3.45
CA SER A 430 -10.47 32.19 -3.39
C SER A 430 -11.12 32.01 -4.76
N PRO A 431 -11.14 30.79 -5.30
CA PRO A 431 -11.79 30.53 -6.58
C PRO A 431 -13.29 30.86 -6.44
N THR A 432 -13.77 31.75 -7.31
CA THR A 432 -15.19 32.17 -7.29
C THR A 432 -16.14 31.13 -7.89
N THR A 433 -15.65 30.01 -8.36
CA THR A 433 -16.40 28.91 -8.97
C THR A 433 -15.69 27.58 -8.73
N GLU A 434 -16.45 26.59 -8.40
CA GLU A 434 -16.35 25.12 -8.33
C GLU A 434 -15.02 24.40 -8.66
N THR A 435 -13.92 25.12 -8.88
CA THR A 435 -12.61 24.56 -9.20
C THR A 435 -11.58 25.07 -8.20
N ILE A 436 -11.10 24.20 -7.33
CA ILE A 436 -9.77 24.35 -6.74
C ILE A 436 -8.82 23.72 -7.76
N PRO A 437 -7.99 24.50 -8.49
CA PRO A 437 -7.11 23.90 -9.47
C PRO A 437 -5.81 23.49 -8.77
N LEU A 438 -5.59 22.23 -8.65
CA LEU A 438 -4.31 21.66 -8.26
C LEU A 438 -3.72 20.93 -9.47
N LEU A 439 -2.45 21.14 -9.78
CA LEU A 439 -1.76 20.75 -11.01
C LEU A 439 -2.21 21.52 -12.27
N GLY A 440 -2.09 22.81 -12.22
CA GLY A 440 -2.38 23.75 -13.30
C GLY A 440 -3.44 24.74 -12.86
N GLY A 441 -3.05 25.85 -12.30
CA GLY A 441 -3.89 26.93 -11.79
C GLY A 441 -5.20 27.16 -12.53
N PRO A 442 -6.07 28.09 -12.14
CA PRO A 442 -7.37 28.25 -12.77
C PRO A 442 -7.17 28.35 -14.27
N ALA A 443 -7.74 27.37 -15.01
CA ALA A 443 -7.74 27.46 -16.45
C ALA A 443 -8.21 28.87 -16.81
N PRO A 444 -7.45 29.67 -17.59
CA PRO A 444 -7.86 31.02 -17.89
C PRO A 444 -9.27 30.96 -18.46
N ALA A 445 -10.15 31.83 -17.98
CA ALA A 445 -11.51 31.87 -18.52
C ALA A 445 -11.39 32.00 -20.05
N PRO A 446 -12.15 31.21 -20.84
CA PRO A 446 -12.02 31.23 -22.28
C PRO A 446 -12.06 32.65 -22.82
N GLY A 447 -10.97 33.11 -23.47
CA GLY A 447 -10.85 34.43 -24.02
C GLY A 447 -10.02 35.44 -23.21
N ASN A 448 -9.51 35.11 -22.03
CA ASN A 448 -8.55 35.93 -21.33
C ASN A 448 -7.15 35.74 -21.93
N PRO A 449 -6.44 36.83 -22.33
CA PRO A 449 -5.06 36.70 -22.76
C PRO A 449 -4.16 36.31 -21.56
N PRO A 450 -3.05 35.59 -21.80
CA PRO A 450 -2.07 35.31 -20.75
C PRO A 450 -1.57 36.60 -20.08
N GLN A 451 -1.35 36.55 -18.77
CA GLN A 451 -0.85 37.69 -18.01
C GLN A 451 0.65 37.86 -18.25
N THR A 452 1.08 39.12 -18.36
CA THR A 452 2.51 39.45 -18.35
C THR A 452 2.91 39.70 -16.90
N PRO A 453 3.76 38.83 -16.27
CA PRO A 453 4.24 39.10 -14.92
C PRO A 453 4.94 40.44 -14.82
N GLY A 454 4.81 41.13 -13.69
CA GLY A 454 5.41 42.44 -13.45
C GLY A 454 6.94 42.40 -13.32
N ALA A 455 7.53 41.22 -13.13
CA ALA A 455 8.96 40.98 -13.00
C ALA A 455 9.34 39.57 -13.47
N ALA A 456 10.63 39.29 -13.61
CA ALA A 456 11.14 37.94 -13.85
C ALA A 456 10.83 36.99 -12.67
N PRO A 457 10.73 35.68 -12.93
CA PRO A 457 10.60 34.70 -11.86
C PRO A 457 11.84 34.72 -10.94
N TYR A 458 11.67 34.32 -9.71
CA TYR A 458 12.74 34.09 -8.75
C TYR A 458 12.52 32.79 -8.01
N THR A 459 13.56 32.32 -7.33
CA THR A 459 13.55 31.00 -6.65
C THR A 459 13.37 31.17 -5.16
N ILE A 460 12.46 30.40 -4.57
CA ILE A 460 12.32 30.14 -3.14
C ILE A 460 12.96 28.79 -2.85
N ILE A 461 13.82 28.70 -1.83
CA ILE A 461 14.45 27.47 -1.37
C ILE A 461 13.95 27.20 0.05
N ALA A 462 13.19 26.16 0.20
CA ALA A 462 12.67 25.71 1.47
C ALA A 462 13.28 24.34 1.80
N ASN A 463 14.23 24.33 2.72
CA ASN A 463 14.86 23.11 3.22
C ASN A 463 14.45 22.91 4.66
N GLY A 464 13.94 21.75 4.97
CA GLY A 464 13.47 21.40 6.29
C GLY A 464 13.58 19.92 6.57
N GLY A 465 13.03 19.52 7.67
CA GLY A 465 12.93 18.11 8.03
C GLY A 465 12.37 17.93 9.41
N ASN A 466 11.69 16.81 9.59
CA ASN A 466 11.06 16.43 10.81
C ASN A 466 11.68 15.12 11.33
N SER A 467 11.60 14.89 12.61
CA SER A 467 12.00 13.61 13.16
C SER A 467 11.23 13.33 14.43
N GLY A 468 11.08 12.06 14.73
CA GLY A 468 10.41 11.71 15.96
C GLY A 468 10.25 10.23 16.22
N LEU A 469 9.65 9.95 17.38
CA LEU A 469 9.37 8.61 17.87
C LEU A 469 7.88 8.35 17.86
N THR A 470 7.47 7.30 17.13
CA THR A 470 6.15 6.70 17.29
C THR A 470 6.32 5.38 18.04
N ALA A 471 5.64 5.21 19.17
CA ALA A 471 5.77 4.00 19.97
C ALA A 471 4.46 3.58 20.61
N GLY A 472 4.28 2.26 20.77
CA GLY A 472 3.11 1.68 21.41
C GLY A 472 3.46 0.43 22.22
N LEU A 473 2.80 0.30 23.39
CA LEU A 473 2.86 -0.88 24.24
C LEU A 473 1.44 -1.44 24.40
N TYR A 474 1.27 -2.75 24.32
CA TYR A 474 -0.06 -3.34 24.52
C TYR A 474 -0.02 -4.54 25.48
N LEU A 475 -1.16 -4.74 26.11
CA LEU A 475 -1.49 -5.94 26.90
C LEU A 475 -2.93 -6.31 26.63
N GLN A 476 -3.17 -7.60 26.32
CA GLN A 476 -4.51 -8.12 26.09
C GLN A 476 -4.65 -9.55 26.56
N ASP A 477 -5.90 -9.96 26.82
CA ASP A 477 -6.26 -11.33 27.17
C ASP A 477 -7.38 -11.82 26.23
N GLU A 478 -7.19 -12.99 25.68
CA GLU A 478 -8.24 -13.77 25.03
C GLU A 478 -8.81 -14.73 26.08
N TRP A 479 -10.00 -14.41 26.56
CA TRP A 479 -10.70 -15.21 27.57
C TRP A 479 -11.78 -16.07 26.91
N ARG A 480 -11.58 -17.39 26.95
CA ARG A 480 -12.61 -18.36 26.58
C ARG A 480 -13.64 -18.47 27.72
N LEU A 481 -14.72 -17.69 27.63
CA LEU A 481 -15.82 -17.70 28.61
C LEU A 481 -16.56 -19.01 28.60
N THR A 482 -16.81 -19.59 27.42
CA THR A 482 -17.39 -20.92 27.19
C THR A 482 -16.76 -21.53 25.93
N ASP A 483 -17.13 -22.75 25.56
CA ASP A 483 -16.67 -23.38 24.30
C ASP A 483 -17.12 -22.61 23.05
N HIS A 484 -18.13 -21.75 23.17
CA HIS A 484 -18.73 -20.99 22.07
C HIS A 484 -18.57 -19.47 22.20
N LEU A 485 -18.05 -18.96 23.31
CA LEU A 485 -18.00 -17.53 23.57
C LEU A 485 -16.61 -17.13 24.03
N ARG A 486 -15.98 -16.23 23.29
CA ARG A 486 -14.64 -15.66 23.56
C ARG A 486 -14.75 -14.16 23.71
N LEU A 487 -14.08 -13.63 24.70
CA LEU A 487 -13.88 -12.20 24.93
C LEU A 487 -12.40 -11.89 24.76
N ASN A 488 -12.06 -11.08 23.76
CA ASN A 488 -10.75 -10.49 23.63
C ASN A 488 -10.80 -9.05 24.15
N TYR A 489 -10.01 -8.72 25.18
CA TYR A 489 -9.98 -7.38 25.74
C TYR A 489 -8.58 -6.99 26.14
N GLY A 490 -8.30 -5.71 26.09
CA GLY A 490 -6.98 -5.19 26.40
C GLY A 490 -6.91 -3.67 26.29
N ALA A 491 -5.68 -3.18 26.41
CA ALA A 491 -5.38 -1.76 26.21
C ALA A 491 -4.03 -1.59 25.54
N ARG A 492 -3.90 -0.50 24.81
CA ARG A 492 -2.65 -0.04 24.20
C ARG A 492 -2.32 1.34 24.74
N TYR A 493 -1.06 1.60 25.02
CA TYR A 493 -0.51 2.92 25.34
C TYR A 493 0.34 3.36 24.14
N ASP A 494 -0.03 4.47 23.53
CA ASP A 494 0.63 5.02 22.35
C ASP A 494 1.25 6.37 22.70
N ILE A 495 2.40 6.66 22.06
CA ILE A 495 3.15 7.91 22.15
C ILE A 495 3.49 8.34 20.71
N PHE A 496 3.28 9.60 20.43
CA PHE A 496 3.77 10.31 19.26
C PHE A 496 4.55 11.54 19.75
N ASP A 497 5.89 11.53 19.59
CA ASP A 497 6.81 12.55 20.08
C ASP A 497 7.73 12.98 18.95
N VAL A 498 7.33 14.02 18.23
CA VAL A 498 7.95 14.48 17.00
C VAL A 498 8.30 15.96 17.08
N SER A 499 9.04 16.48 16.10
CA SER A 499 9.55 17.85 16.07
C SER A 499 8.48 18.95 16.22
N PHE A 500 7.24 18.68 15.77
CA PHE A 500 6.14 19.66 15.79
C PHE A 500 4.99 19.31 16.75
N ASP A 501 4.92 18.08 17.29
CA ASP A 501 3.83 17.65 18.20
C ASP A 501 4.31 16.62 19.24
N ASN A 502 3.62 16.55 20.40
CA ASN A 502 3.85 15.57 21.44
C ASN A 502 2.53 15.13 22.07
N GLU A 503 2.05 13.95 21.69
CA GLU A 503 0.78 13.41 22.15
C GLU A 503 0.89 11.96 22.64
N TRP A 504 -0.06 11.55 23.47
CA TRP A 504 -0.18 10.18 23.94
C TRP A 504 -1.61 9.79 24.25
N GLN A 505 -1.90 8.49 24.27
CA GLN A 505 -3.22 7.97 24.63
C GLN A 505 -3.13 6.57 25.24
N ILE A 506 -4.10 6.25 26.11
CA ILE A 506 -4.45 4.87 26.47
C ILE A 506 -5.71 4.50 25.71
N SER A 507 -5.63 3.40 24.95
CA SER A 507 -6.62 2.96 23.99
C SER A 507 -7.21 1.60 24.42
N PRO A 508 -8.33 1.56 25.19
CA PRO A 508 -9.00 0.32 25.54
C PRO A 508 -9.71 -0.29 24.35
N ARG A 509 -9.76 -1.62 24.30
CA ARG A 509 -10.41 -2.41 23.25
C ARG A 509 -11.08 -3.65 23.84
N ALA A 510 -12.22 -4.04 23.25
CA ALA A 510 -12.95 -5.24 23.64
C ALA A 510 -13.74 -5.79 22.46
N ASN A 511 -13.57 -7.09 22.20
CA ASN A 511 -14.27 -7.83 21.16
C ASN A 511 -14.89 -9.09 21.75
N LEU A 512 -16.18 -9.27 21.55
CA LEU A 512 -16.90 -10.48 21.90
C LEU A 512 -17.19 -11.29 20.64
N VAL A 513 -16.70 -12.51 20.57
CA VAL A 513 -16.90 -13.44 19.46
C VAL A 513 -17.76 -14.60 19.95
N TRP A 514 -18.86 -14.85 19.24
CA TRP A 514 -19.81 -15.90 19.56
C TRP A 514 -19.95 -16.89 18.41
N GLU A 515 -19.51 -18.13 18.62
CA GLU A 515 -19.77 -19.28 17.74
C GLU A 515 -21.18 -19.81 18.00
N ILE A 516 -22.19 -19.27 17.28
CA ILE A 516 -23.61 -19.60 17.47
C ILE A 516 -23.86 -21.10 17.22
N ASN A 517 -23.19 -21.64 16.20
CA ASN A 517 -23.17 -23.05 15.84
C ASN A 517 -22.01 -23.33 14.89
N ASN A 518 -21.80 -24.60 14.53
CA ASN A 518 -20.80 -25.02 13.55
C ASN A 518 -21.04 -24.30 12.20
N GLY A 519 -20.25 -23.30 11.90
CA GLY A 519 -20.31 -22.52 10.66
C GLY A 519 -21.06 -21.20 10.75
N THR A 520 -21.47 -20.75 11.94
CA THR A 520 -22.03 -19.39 12.14
C THR A 520 -21.32 -18.71 13.29
N THR A 521 -20.63 -17.61 13.02
CA THR A 521 -19.91 -16.80 14.00
C THR A 521 -20.41 -15.36 13.95
N ALA A 522 -20.72 -14.79 15.10
CA ALA A 522 -21.03 -13.37 15.25
C ALA A 522 -19.95 -12.68 16.08
N HIS A 523 -19.74 -11.41 15.85
CA HIS A 523 -18.88 -10.58 16.70
C HIS A 523 -19.53 -9.23 16.95
N ILE A 524 -19.12 -8.61 18.05
CA ILE A 524 -19.39 -7.21 18.37
C ILE A 524 -18.19 -6.66 19.11
N GLY A 525 -17.79 -5.43 18.75
CA GLY A 525 -16.57 -4.85 19.29
C GLY A 525 -16.65 -3.35 19.53
N TYR A 526 -15.74 -2.91 20.38
CA TYR A 526 -15.39 -1.51 20.62
C TYR A 526 -13.87 -1.36 20.64
N ALA A 527 -13.37 -0.34 19.95
CA ALA A 527 -11.97 0.05 20.01
C ALA A 527 -11.84 1.57 20.12
N ARG A 528 -10.90 2.02 20.94
CA ARG A 528 -10.39 3.37 20.88
C ARG A 528 -9.09 3.35 20.10
N TYR A 529 -8.94 4.28 19.13
CA TYR A 529 -7.75 4.39 18.28
C TYR A 529 -7.01 5.70 18.53
N PHE A 530 -5.73 5.65 18.25
CA PHE A 530 -4.77 6.73 18.25
C PHE A 530 -3.97 6.62 16.96
N MET A 531 -4.14 7.57 16.05
CA MET A 531 -3.59 7.53 14.71
C MET A 531 -2.82 8.81 14.46
N PRO A 532 -1.46 8.77 14.50
CA PRO A 532 -0.63 9.92 14.29
C PRO A 532 -0.65 10.36 12.81
N PRO A 533 -0.42 11.65 12.50
CA PRO A 533 -0.16 12.10 11.12
C PRO A 533 1.18 11.57 10.62
N THR A 534 1.45 11.75 9.32
CA THR A 534 2.80 11.58 8.75
C THR A 534 3.74 12.66 9.30
N LEU A 535 5.04 12.52 9.04
CA LEU A 535 6.01 13.57 9.39
C LEU A 535 6.08 14.66 8.31
N GLN A 536 5.40 14.49 7.17
CA GLN A 536 5.30 15.50 6.12
C GLN A 536 4.51 16.71 6.63
N TYR A 537 5.21 17.79 6.93
CA TYR A 537 4.65 19.03 7.43
C TYR A 537 5.43 20.24 6.90
N VAL A 538 4.74 21.11 6.17
CA VAL A 538 5.29 22.35 5.64
C VAL A 538 5.29 23.40 6.75
N HIS A 539 6.47 23.79 7.20
CA HIS A 539 6.62 24.69 8.35
C HIS A 539 6.07 26.10 8.08
N PRO A 540 5.41 26.79 9.03
CA PRO A 540 4.84 28.12 8.88
C PRO A 540 5.81 29.19 8.34
N SER A 541 7.12 29.04 8.59
CA SER A 541 8.13 29.94 8.01
C SER A 541 8.23 29.78 6.49
N THR A 542 8.10 28.58 5.98
CA THR A 542 8.07 28.28 4.54
C THR A 542 6.81 28.84 3.89
N VAL A 543 5.64 28.57 4.46
CA VAL A 543 4.36 29.14 3.98
C VAL A 543 4.44 30.64 3.81
N LYS A 544 5.06 31.34 4.76
CA LYS A 544 5.23 32.79 4.71
C LYS A 544 6.14 33.31 3.58
N GLU A 545 7.12 32.52 3.14
CA GLU A 545 8.00 32.90 2.03
C GLU A 545 7.28 32.98 0.68
N PHE A 546 6.15 32.27 0.57
CA PHE A 546 5.32 32.28 -0.64
C PHE A 546 4.32 33.44 -0.70
N GLU A 547 4.19 34.29 0.35
CA GLU A 547 3.38 35.50 0.28
C GLU A 547 3.81 36.39 -0.91
N TYR A 548 2.86 37.02 -1.58
CA TYR A 548 3.09 37.88 -2.74
C TYR A 548 3.74 37.16 -3.93
N THR A 549 3.50 35.88 -4.10
CA THR A 549 3.92 35.09 -5.26
C THR A 549 2.71 34.54 -6.03
N THR A 550 2.98 33.96 -7.19
CA THR A 550 1.97 33.24 -7.98
C THR A 550 1.54 31.92 -7.32
N ASP A 551 2.29 31.46 -6.31
CA ASP A 551 2.01 30.27 -5.52
C ASP A 551 1.74 30.62 -4.04
N ALA A 552 1.14 31.78 -3.81
CA ALA A 552 0.84 32.25 -2.46
C ALA A 552 -0.22 31.36 -1.78
N PRO A 553 -0.12 31.13 -0.45
CA PRO A 553 -1.15 30.42 0.31
C PRO A 553 -2.49 31.19 0.29
N PHE A 554 -3.58 30.55 0.64
CA PHE A 554 -4.89 31.21 0.77
C PHE A 554 -4.98 32.13 1.99
N ASN A 555 -4.21 31.83 3.02
CA ASN A 555 -4.09 32.57 4.28
C ASN A 555 -2.81 32.15 5.02
N LEU A 556 -2.54 32.69 6.22
CA LEU A 556 -1.38 32.32 7.05
C LEU A 556 -1.77 31.55 8.33
N ARG A 557 -2.94 30.97 8.38
CA ARG A 557 -3.30 30.07 9.48
C ARG A 557 -2.74 28.70 9.16
N ASP A 558 -1.87 28.24 10.02
CA ASP A 558 -1.07 27.05 9.84
C ASP A 558 -0.84 26.39 11.20
N ASP A 559 -1.92 25.91 11.79
CA ASP A 559 -1.84 25.11 13.00
C ASP A 559 -1.27 23.73 12.67
N PRO A 560 -0.34 23.18 13.47
CA PRO A 560 0.27 21.89 13.15
C PRO A 560 -0.76 20.76 13.19
N GLN A 561 -0.49 19.75 12.39
CA GLN A 561 -1.24 18.49 12.35
C GLN A 561 -1.33 17.84 13.72
N ARG A 562 -2.43 17.17 14.00
CA ARG A 562 -2.75 16.53 15.29
C ARG A 562 -3.05 15.05 15.10
N VAL A 563 -2.85 14.31 16.17
CA VAL A 563 -3.21 12.89 16.22
C VAL A 563 -4.73 12.72 16.15
N GLU A 564 -5.20 11.91 15.21
CA GLU A 564 -6.60 11.48 15.14
C GLU A 564 -6.94 10.53 16.29
N ARG A 565 -8.15 10.67 16.85
CA ARG A 565 -8.64 9.87 17.99
C ARG A 565 -10.05 9.38 17.77
N ASP A 566 -10.19 8.06 17.66
CA ASP A 566 -11.46 7.44 17.30
C ASP A 566 -12.09 6.67 18.43
N ASN A 567 -13.40 6.66 18.41
CA ASN A 567 -14.20 5.60 19.00
C ASN A 567 -14.83 4.78 17.88
N TYR A 568 -14.44 3.53 17.78
CA TYR A 568 -14.86 2.62 16.74
C TYR A 568 -15.75 1.51 17.30
N PHE A 569 -16.86 1.24 16.62
CA PHE A 569 -17.81 0.19 16.93
C PHE A 569 -18.03 -0.65 15.69
N ASP A 570 -18.07 -1.95 15.84
CA ASP A 570 -18.50 -2.86 14.78
C ASP A 570 -19.32 -4.04 15.29
N MET A 571 -20.04 -4.65 14.37
CA MET A 571 -20.71 -5.92 14.57
C MET A 571 -20.80 -6.66 13.23
N GLY A 572 -20.61 -7.96 13.27
CA GLY A 572 -20.67 -8.77 12.07
C GLY A 572 -21.15 -10.19 12.30
N LEU A 573 -21.49 -10.81 11.20
CA LEU A 573 -21.93 -12.20 11.12
C LEU A 573 -21.27 -12.90 9.95
N SER A 574 -20.59 -13.99 10.20
CA SER A 574 -20.08 -14.92 9.18
C SER A 574 -20.84 -16.23 9.21
N ARG A 575 -21.25 -16.74 8.06
CA ARG A 575 -21.95 -18.00 7.93
C ARG A 575 -21.43 -18.85 6.78
N GLN A 576 -21.05 -20.08 7.11
CA GLN A 576 -20.83 -21.16 6.16
C GLN A 576 -22.18 -21.76 5.75
N ILE A 577 -22.71 -21.37 4.60
CA ILE A 577 -24.02 -21.84 4.09
C ILE A 577 -23.94 -23.32 3.69
N THR A 578 -22.87 -23.67 2.99
CA THR A 578 -22.49 -25.04 2.63
C THR A 578 -20.96 -25.17 2.75
N PRO A 579 -20.37 -26.36 2.73
CA PRO A 579 -18.91 -26.49 2.72
C PRO A 579 -18.21 -25.72 1.56
N ALA A 580 -18.96 -25.37 0.54
CA ALA A 580 -18.46 -24.64 -0.62
C ALA A 580 -18.77 -23.15 -0.63
N TRP A 581 -19.67 -22.65 0.24
CA TRP A 581 -20.20 -21.29 0.19
C TRP A 581 -20.21 -20.60 1.54
N GLN A 582 -19.48 -19.51 1.66
CA GLN A 582 -19.45 -18.64 2.83
C GLN A 582 -19.98 -17.24 2.48
N ILE A 583 -20.68 -16.65 3.44
CA ILE A 583 -21.14 -15.25 3.40
C ILE A 583 -20.73 -14.59 4.70
N THR A 584 -20.22 -13.34 4.62
CA THR A 584 -19.87 -12.51 5.77
C THR A 584 -20.50 -11.14 5.58
N GLY A 585 -21.20 -10.66 6.59
CA GLY A 585 -21.72 -9.28 6.64
C GLY A 585 -21.16 -8.58 7.86
N ASP A 586 -20.82 -7.30 7.69
CA ASP A 586 -20.28 -6.44 8.74
C ASP A 586 -20.92 -5.06 8.69
N SER A 587 -21.01 -4.36 9.83
CA SER A 587 -21.42 -2.97 9.92
C SER A 587 -20.60 -2.25 10.97
N PHE A 588 -20.23 -1.01 10.70
CA PHE A 588 -19.31 -0.24 11.52
C PHE A 588 -19.72 1.22 11.66
N CYS A 589 -19.20 1.86 12.71
CA CYS A 589 -19.33 3.29 12.97
C CYS A 589 -18.07 3.80 13.66
N LYS A 590 -17.41 4.80 13.07
CA LYS A 590 -16.25 5.54 13.60
C LYS A 590 -16.69 6.96 13.96
N LEU A 591 -16.33 7.40 15.15
CA LEU A 591 -16.50 8.76 15.64
C LEU A 591 -15.11 9.33 15.91
N ALA A 592 -14.65 10.18 14.99
CA ALA A 592 -13.30 10.74 14.99
C ALA A 592 -13.26 12.15 15.56
N LYS A 593 -12.16 12.46 16.25
CA LYS A 593 -11.68 13.82 16.53
C LYS A 593 -10.36 14.02 15.83
N HIS A 594 -10.17 15.19 15.23
CA HIS A 594 -9.01 15.52 14.43
C HIS A 594 -8.81 14.49 13.31
N LEU A 595 -9.90 14.17 12.58
CA LEU A 595 -9.85 13.23 11.48
C LEU A 595 -8.81 13.70 10.46
N LEU A 596 -7.87 12.82 10.13
CA LEU A 596 -6.78 13.07 9.20
C LEU A 596 -7.26 12.99 7.75
N ASP A 597 -6.66 13.83 6.91
CA ASP A 597 -6.80 13.81 5.46
C ASP A 597 -5.53 14.41 4.84
N ASP A 598 -5.28 14.19 3.55
CA ASP A 598 -4.11 14.74 2.87
C ASP A 598 -4.47 16.01 2.10
N GLY A 599 -3.61 16.99 2.25
CA GLY A 599 -3.61 18.25 1.55
C GLY A 599 -2.42 18.41 0.62
N GLN A 600 -2.37 19.53 -0.06
CA GLN A 600 -1.28 19.85 -0.96
C GLN A 600 -0.93 21.32 -0.87
N PHE A 601 0.33 21.62 -0.56
CA PHE A 601 0.84 23.00 -0.55
C PHE A 601 1.25 23.43 -1.96
N GLY A 602 0.60 24.47 -2.49
CA GLY A 602 0.90 25.01 -3.80
C GLY A 602 0.44 24.12 -4.96
N SER A 603 1.12 24.18 -6.08
CA SER A 603 0.81 23.38 -7.27
C SER A 603 1.81 22.24 -7.52
N ALA A 604 2.74 22.01 -6.60
CA ALA A 604 3.69 20.92 -6.64
C ALA A 604 3.18 19.73 -5.82
N VAL A 605 3.82 18.56 -5.98
CA VAL A 605 3.57 17.40 -5.17
C VAL A 605 4.27 17.58 -3.81
N ILE A 606 3.90 18.64 -3.09
CA ILE A 606 4.27 18.89 -1.70
C ILE A 606 3.04 18.51 -0.88
N LEU A 607 3.02 17.27 -0.42
CA LEU A 607 1.91 16.74 0.35
C LEU A 607 2.10 17.09 1.83
N ASP A 608 0.98 17.34 2.49
CA ASP A 608 0.91 17.70 3.90
C ASP A 608 -0.39 17.12 4.47
N ASN A 609 -0.37 16.51 5.64
CA ASN A 609 -1.61 16.08 6.26
C ASN A 609 -2.33 17.28 6.90
N PHE A 610 -3.62 17.25 6.94
CA PHE A 610 -4.42 18.20 7.71
C PHE A 610 -5.51 17.49 8.52
N ASN A 611 -6.17 18.20 9.42
CA ASN A 611 -7.23 17.63 10.24
C ASN A 611 -8.57 18.35 10.03
N TYR A 612 -9.62 17.54 9.94
CA TYR A 612 -10.96 18.02 10.27
C TYR A 612 -11.17 17.94 11.78
N ALA A 613 -11.76 18.95 12.40
CA ALA A 613 -12.01 18.98 13.84
C ALA A 613 -12.85 17.79 14.34
N SER A 614 -13.73 17.25 13.48
CA SER A 614 -14.49 16.04 13.76
C SER A 614 -14.94 15.32 12.50
N GLY A 615 -14.99 13.98 12.59
CA GLY A 615 -15.51 13.10 11.55
C GLY A 615 -16.45 12.02 12.07
N THR A 616 -17.35 11.57 11.22
CA THR A 616 -18.19 10.40 11.45
C THR A 616 -18.20 9.56 10.21
N VAL A 617 -17.77 8.31 10.34
CA VAL A 617 -17.75 7.33 9.24
C VAL A 617 -18.60 6.13 9.66
N TYR A 618 -19.53 5.70 8.80
CA TYR A 618 -20.32 4.51 9.05
C TYR A 618 -20.65 3.78 7.77
N GLY A 619 -20.84 2.47 7.88
CA GLY A 619 -21.12 1.67 6.71
C GLY A 619 -21.51 0.24 7.01
N ALA A 620 -21.70 -0.51 5.93
CA ALA A 620 -21.95 -1.94 5.94
C ALA A 620 -21.32 -2.62 4.75
N GLU A 621 -20.80 -3.82 4.97
CA GLU A 621 -20.09 -4.62 3.97
C GLU A 621 -20.71 -6.02 3.88
N LEU A 622 -20.68 -6.58 2.70
CA LEU A 622 -21.09 -7.95 2.42
C LEU A 622 -20.03 -8.61 1.53
N SER A 623 -19.52 -9.74 1.99
CA SER A 623 -18.57 -10.57 1.24
C SER A 623 -19.12 -11.98 1.05
N SER A 624 -18.87 -12.57 -0.09
CA SER A 624 -19.27 -13.95 -0.40
C SER A 624 -18.17 -14.67 -1.17
N THR A 625 -17.85 -15.89 -0.76
CA THR A 625 -16.92 -16.76 -1.46
C THR A 625 -17.56 -18.11 -1.73
N TYR A 626 -17.40 -18.62 -2.94
CA TYR A 626 -17.92 -19.91 -3.37
C TYR A 626 -16.85 -20.71 -4.09
N LYS A 627 -16.59 -21.95 -3.67
CA LYS A 627 -15.65 -22.85 -4.34
C LYS A 627 -16.18 -24.27 -4.36
N GLN A 628 -16.49 -24.76 -5.56
CA GLN A 628 -16.95 -26.15 -5.74
C GLN A 628 -16.37 -26.76 -7.03
N GLY A 629 -15.54 -27.78 -6.85
CA GLY A 629 -14.89 -28.46 -7.98
C GLY A 629 -14.03 -27.47 -8.81
N PRO A 630 -14.26 -27.36 -10.12
CA PRO A 630 -13.51 -26.46 -11.00
C PRO A 630 -13.99 -25.00 -10.97
N PHE A 631 -15.06 -24.69 -10.24
CA PHE A 631 -15.66 -23.35 -10.21
C PHE A 631 -15.30 -22.63 -8.91
N THR A 632 -14.82 -21.40 -9.05
CA THR A 632 -14.59 -20.47 -7.94
C THR A 632 -15.24 -19.14 -8.25
N ALA A 633 -15.89 -18.53 -7.26
CA ALA A 633 -16.43 -17.18 -7.35
C ALA A 633 -16.25 -16.45 -6.03
N TYR A 634 -16.07 -15.14 -6.10
CA TYR A 634 -16.09 -14.24 -4.96
C TYR A 634 -16.81 -12.96 -5.34
N GLY A 635 -17.31 -12.24 -4.36
CA GLY A 635 -17.91 -10.93 -4.57
C GLY A 635 -18.01 -10.17 -3.27
N ASN A 636 -17.74 -8.89 -3.34
CA ASN A 636 -17.78 -7.93 -2.24
C ASN A 636 -18.69 -6.77 -2.62
N TYR A 637 -19.38 -6.22 -1.65
CA TYR A 637 -20.17 -5.01 -1.81
C TYR A 637 -20.13 -4.20 -0.52
N SER A 638 -19.88 -2.91 -0.63
CA SER A 638 -19.76 -2.01 0.52
C SER A 638 -20.59 -0.76 0.32
N TYR A 639 -21.16 -0.30 1.42
CA TYR A 639 -21.79 1.01 1.56
C TYR A 639 -21.04 1.77 2.63
N VAL A 640 -20.53 2.96 2.29
CA VAL A 640 -19.78 3.83 3.21
C VAL A 640 -20.30 5.25 3.11
N GLN A 641 -20.42 5.91 4.24
CA GLN A 641 -20.81 7.30 4.35
C GLN A 641 -19.89 8.02 5.32
N THR A 642 -19.29 9.10 4.87
CA THR A 642 -18.40 9.97 5.66
C THR A 642 -19.06 11.34 5.87
N TRP A 643 -18.82 11.94 7.02
CA TRP A 643 -19.23 13.31 7.32
C TRP A 643 -18.14 13.96 8.15
N VAL A 644 -17.55 15.03 7.64
CA VAL A 644 -16.52 15.82 8.32
C VAL A 644 -16.99 17.26 8.51
N ARG A 645 -16.34 17.94 9.43
CA ARG A 645 -16.68 19.32 9.78
C ARG A 645 -15.47 20.05 10.29
N ASP A 646 -15.37 21.31 9.84
CA ASP A 646 -14.34 22.25 10.22
C ASP A 646 -12.92 21.74 9.93
N ILE A 647 -12.03 22.60 9.51
CA ILE A 647 -10.61 22.30 9.31
C ILE A 647 -9.87 23.04 10.42
N ASP A 648 -9.08 22.33 11.24
CA ASP A 648 -8.42 22.87 12.41
C ASP A 648 -6.91 22.66 12.46
N SER A 649 -6.31 22.34 11.29
CA SER A 649 -4.85 22.38 11.06
C SER A 649 -4.56 22.65 9.58
N VAL A 650 -3.36 23.18 9.27
CA VAL A 650 -2.87 23.46 7.90
C VAL A 650 -3.88 24.27 7.06
N GLU A 651 -4.58 25.21 7.69
CA GLU A 651 -5.69 25.95 7.04
C GLU A 651 -5.21 26.89 5.94
N ASN A 652 -3.91 27.17 5.83
CA ASN A 652 -3.29 27.96 4.78
C ASN A 652 -3.50 27.38 3.37
N GLU A 653 -3.76 26.09 3.25
CA GLU A 653 -4.02 25.40 1.98
C GLU A 653 -5.46 25.55 1.48
N PHE A 654 -6.36 26.08 2.32
CA PHE A 654 -7.78 26.13 1.99
C PHE A 654 -8.32 27.55 1.83
N PRO A 655 -9.19 27.76 0.82
CA PRO A 655 -9.86 29.04 0.62
C PRO A 655 -10.72 29.45 1.83
N ASN A 656 -10.71 30.74 2.18
CA ASN A 656 -11.43 31.27 3.34
C ASN A 656 -12.95 31.08 3.27
N ASP A 657 -13.55 31.01 2.10
CA ASP A 657 -14.98 30.71 1.89
C ASP A 657 -15.31 29.26 2.23
N LEU A 658 -14.44 28.30 1.86
CA LEU A 658 -14.55 26.91 2.26
C LEU A 658 -14.44 26.75 3.78
N LEU A 659 -13.37 27.32 4.38
CA LEU A 659 -13.19 27.31 5.84
C LEU A 659 -14.42 27.88 6.55
N SER A 660 -14.95 29.01 6.11
CA SER A 660 -16.15 29.63 6.65
C SER A 660 -17.39 28.74 6.47
N TYR A 661 -17.53 28.06 5.34
CA TYR A 661 -18.62 27.13 5.08
C TYR A 661 -18.61 25.96 6.05
N LEU A 662 -17.45 25.34 6.29
CA LEU A 662 -17.27 24.15 7.12
C LEU A 662 -17.46 24.42 8.62
N THR A 663 -17.36 25.66 9.09
CA THR A 663 -17.67 25.98 10.51
C THR A 663 -19.11 25.65 10.88
N THR A 664 -20.04 25.69 9.92
CA THR A 664 -21.48 25.50 10.14
C THR A 664 -22.09 24.33 9.38
N ASN A 665 -21.40 23.81 8.37
CA ASN A 665 -21.87 22.74 7.51
C ASN A 665 -20.99 21.51 7.63
N HIS A 666 -21.54 20.35 7.28
CA HIS A 666 -20.79 19.12 7.12
C HIS A 666 -20.47 18.90 5.63
N MET A 667 -19.37 18.23 5.38
CA MET A 667 -18.92 17.82 4.05
C MET A 667 -18.68 16.32 4.05
N GLN A 668 -18.73 15.69 2.88
CA GLN A 668 -18.27 14.34 2.63
C GLN A 668 -16.82 14.38 2.16
N LEU A 669 -16.04 13.38 2.51
CA LEU A 669 -14.67 13.28 2.02
C LEU A 669 -14.64 13.06 0.50
N ASP A 670 -13.63 13.55 -0.17
CA ASP A 670 -13.48 13.51 -1.63
C ASP A 670 -13.32 12.07 -2.14
N HIS A 671 -12.55 11.26 -1.44
CA HIS A 671 -12.32 9.84 -1.69
C HIS A 671 -13.47 8.93 -1.23
N GLN A 672 -14.61 9.47 -0.82
CA GLN A 672 -15.78 8.67 -0.47
C GLN A 672 -16.42 8.04 -1.70
N GLY A 673 -16.20 6.73 -1.91
CA GLY A 673 -17.04 5.89 -2.75
C GLY A 673 -18.25 5.40 -1.97
N ARG A 674 -19.45 6.00 -2.18
CA ARG A 674 -20.66 5.64 -1.42
C ARG A 674 -21.00 4.16 -1.55
N PHE A 675 -20.92 3.62 -2.74
CA PHE A 675 -21.11 2.22 -3.03
C PHE A 675 -19.90 1.71 -3.83
N THR A 676 -19.29 0.66 -3.33
CA THR A 676 -18.17 -0.01 -3.99
C THR A 676 -18.42 -1.50 -4.08
N GLY A 677 -17.80 -2.15 -5.02
CA GLY A 677 -17.88 -3.59 -5.16
C GLY A 677 -16.75 -4.15 -6.01
N SER A 678 -16.40 -5.38 -5.71
CA SER A 678 -15.47 -6.17 -6.51
C SER A 678 -15.96 -7.61 -6.59
N GLY A 679 -15.56 -8.30 -7.62
CA GLY A 679 -15.89 -9.71 -7.72
C GLY A 679 -15.23 -10.38 -8.88
N GLY A 680 -15.18 -11.72 -8.81
CA GLY A 680 -14.60 -12.50 -9.87
C GLY A 680 -15.10 -13.94 -9.89
N VAL A 681 -14.97 -14.54 -11.06
CA VAL A 681 -15.28 -15.95 -11.31
C VAL A 681 -14.13 -16.61 -12.04
N SER A 682 -13.84 -17.86 -11.71
CA SER A 682 -12.92 -18.68 -12.49
C SER A 682 -13.46 -20.08 -12.68
N TYR A 683 -13.16 -20.67 -13.82
CA TYR A 683 -13.58 -22.02 -14.18
C TYR A 683 -12.45 -22.79 -14.88
N ASP A 684 -12.08 -23.91 -14.28
CA ASP A 684 -11.12 -24.85 -14.87
C ASP A 684 -11.84 -25.80 -15.84
N PHE A 685 -11.93 -25.42 -17.12
CA PHE A 685 -12.60 -26.22 -18.17
C PHE A 685 -11.95 -27.59 -18.37
N LEU A 686 -10.62 -27.62 -18.27
CA LEU A 686 -9.78 -28.80 -18.35
C LEU A 686 -8.78 -28.73 -17.20
N LYS A 687 -8.07 -29.82 -16.95
CA LYS A 687 -7.02 -29.84 -15.92
C LYS A 687 -5.92 -28.79 -16.09
N ASN A 688 -5.85 -28.20 -17.29
CA ASN A 688 -4.79 -27.31 -17.72
C ASN A 688 -5.29 -26.04 -18.44
N LEU A 689 -6.60 -25.79 -18.49
CA LEU A 689 -7.19 -24.60 -19.10
C LEU A 689 -8.16 -23.94 -18.14
N ARG A 690 -7.83 -22.73 -17.70
CA ARG A 690 -8.66 -21.87 -16.85
C ARG A 690 -9.15 -20.67 -17.64
N ALA A 691 -10.42 -20.31 -17.48
CA ALA A 691 -10.93 -19.00 -17.85
C ALA A 691 -11.36 -18.25 -16.58
N TYR A 692 -11.21 -16.94 -16.59
CA TYR A 692 -11.59 -16.09 -15.47
C TYR A 692 -12.08 -14.73 -15.93
N SER A 693 -12.84 -14.08 -15.06
CA SER A 693 -13.31 -12.72 -15.23
C SER A 693 -13.41 -12.09 -13.85
N ASP A 694 -13.04 -10.83 -13.75
CA ASP A 694 -13.22 -10.00 -12.57
C ASP A 694 -13.79 -8.64 -12.96
N PHE A 695 -14.31 -7.90 -11.97
CA PHE A 695 -14.81 -6.55 -12.14
C PHE A 695 -14.57 -5.72 -10.89
N LEU A 696 -14.50 -4.41 -11.08
CA LEU A 696 -14.59 -3.41 -10.04
C LEU A 696 -15.84 -2.57 -10.28
N TYR A 697 -16.48 -2.11 -9.21
CA TYR A 697 -17.61 -1.18 -9.26
C TYR A 697 -17.38 -0.03 -8.29
N GLY A 698 -17.50 1.20 -8.75
CA GLY A 698 -17.54 2.40 -7.94
C GLY A 698 -18.75 3.27 -8.29
N SER A 699 -19.43 3.84 -7.29
CA SER A 699 -20.53 4.80 -7.52
C SER A 699 -20.05 6.17 -7.97
N GLY A 700 -18.74 6.39 -8.03
CA GLY A 700 -18.07 7.67 -8.23
C GLY A 700 -17.63 8.30 -6.90
N LEU A 701 -16.50 8.99 -6.93
CA LEU A 701 -15.97 9.77 -5.82
C LEU A 701 -16.61 11.16 -5.74
N ARG A 702 -16.21 11.95 -4.75
CA ARG A 702 -16.75 13.29 -4.58
C ARG A 702 -15.94 14.32 -5.34
N ALA A 703 -16.58 15.46 -5.65
CA ALA A 703 -15.97 16.53 -6.44
C ALA A 703 -16.66 17.88 -6.17
N GLY A 704 -16.04 18.96 -6.65
CA GLY A 704 -16.54 20.33 -6.62
C GLY A 704 -16.46 20.97 -5.24
N PHE A 705 -16.98 22.19 -5.11
CA PHE A 705 -16.94 22.96 -3.86
C PHE A 705 -17.52 22.15 -2.69
N ALA A 706 -16.75 22.01 -1.62
CA ALA A 706 -17.11 21.24 -0.42
C ALA A 706 -17.58 19.80 -0.76
N ASN A 707 -17.01 19.19 -1.81
CA ASN A 707 -17.28 17.80 -2.22
C ASN A 707 -18.77 17.50 -2.45
N MET A 708 -19.56 18.50 -2.90
CA MET A 708 -21.01 18.38 -3.04
C MET A 708 -21.46 17.57 -4.25
N LYS A 709 -20.59 17.40 -5.26
CA LYS A 709 -20.89 16.63 -6.46
C LYS A 709 -20.43 15.18 -6.30
N GLU A 710 -20.98 14.31 -7.11
CA GLU A 710 -20.60 12.89 -7.21
C GLU A 710 -20.27 12.61 -8.68
N LEU A 711 -19.13 11.94 -8.93
CA LEU A 711 -18.72 11.52 -10.26
C LEU A 711 -19.62 10.39 -10.78
N SER A 712 -19.51 10.09 -12.05
CA SER A 712 -20.29 9.02 -12.67
C SER A 712 -19.88 7.64 -12.13
N PRO A 713 -20.82 6.72 -11.91
CA PRO A 713 -20.47 5.35 -11.55
C PRO A 713 -19.78 4.63 -12.69
N TYR A 714 -18.99 3.61 -12.37
CA TYR A 714 -18.23 2.81 -13.32
C TYR A 714 -18.21 1.32 -12.94
N CYS A 715 -17.97 0.45 -13.96
CA CYS A 715 -17.84 -1.00 -13.76
C CYS A 715 -16.95 -1.63 -14.85
N PRO A 716 -15.62 -1.39 -14.86
CA PRO A 716 -14.73 -2.08 -15.77
C PRO A 716 -14.72 -3.59 -15.49
N VAL A 717 -14.79 -4.38 -16.56
CA VAL A 717 -14.77 -5.84 -16.50
C VAL A 717 -13.54 -6.36 -17.22
N ASN A 718 -12.81 -7.25 -16.57
CA ASN A 718 -11.64 -7.93 -17.13
C ASN A 718 -11.98 -9.39 -17.45
N VAL A 719 -11.32 -9.94 -18.46
CA VAL A 719 -11.43 -11.36 -18.81
C VAL A 719 -10.07 -11.93 -19.17
N GLY A 720 -9.85 -13.20 -18.87
CA GLY A 720 -8.61 -13.84 -19.22
C GLY A 720 -8.70 -15.36 -19.34
N LEU A 721 -7.63 -15.91 -19.93
CA LEU A 721 -7.43 -17.33 -20.14
C LEU A 721 -6.02 -17.71 -19.74
N GLU A 722 -5.86 -18.84 -19.06
CA GLU A 722 -4.57 -19.43 -18.74
C GLU A 722 -4.53 -20.90 -19.16
N TYR A 723 -3.47 -21.26 -19.90
CA TYR A 723 -3.23 -22.65 -20.31
C TYR A 723 -1.87 -23.13 -19.75
N THR A 724 -1.87 -24.22 -19.00
CA THR A 724 -0.68 -24.84 -18.43
C THR A 724 -0.31 -26.10 -19.19
N TRP A 725 0.85 -26.10 -19.84
CA TRP A 725 1.39 -27.27 -20.53
C TRP A 725 2.45 -27.94 -19.68
N ASN A 726 2.15 -29.14 -19.18
CA ASN A 726 3.13 -29.98 -18.49
C ASN A 726 4.13 -30.57 -19.47
N THR A 727 5.39 -30.32 -19.28
CA THR A 727 6.49 -30.79 -20.15
C THR A 727 7.63 -31.35 -19.29
N ARG A 728 8.59 -32.00 -19.93
CA ARG A 728 9.86 -32.42 -19.30
C ARG A 728 11.04 -32.12 -20.20
N ALA A 729 10.87 -31.21 -21.15
CA ALA A 729 11.91 -30.82 -22.08
C ALA A 729 12.83 -29.75 -21.47
N ALA A 730 14.12 -29.88 -21.63
CA ALA A 730 15.14 -28.90 -21.22
C ALA A 730 15.11 -28.48 -19.74
N GLY A 731 14.65 -29.37 -18.83
CA GLY A 731 14.53 -29.07 -17.40
C GLY A 731 13.27 -28.30 -17.03
N ILE A 732 12.45 -27.86 -18.01
CA ILE A 732 11.19 -27.17 -17.76
C ILE A 732 10.12 -28.20 -17.36
N ARG A 733 9.46 -27.98 -16.22
CA ARG A 733 8.36 -28.81 -15.71
C ARG A 733 7.03 -28.40 -16.30
N GLN A 734 6.81 -27.07 -16.42
CA GLN A 734 5.58 -26.48 -16.92
C GLN A 734 5.86 -25.25 -17.78
N LEU A 735 5.04 -25.06 -18.81
CA LEU A 735 4.89 -23.78 -19.52
C LEU A 735 3.47 -23.28 -19.29
N LYS A 736 3.32 -22.05 -18.78
CA LYS A 736 2.03 -21.39 -18.61
C LYS A 736 1.92 -20.32 -19.69
N LEU A 737 0.81 -20.32 -20.42
CA LEU A 737 0.43 -19.30 -21.39
C LEU A 737 -0.74 -18.53 -20.80
N ARG A 738 -0.62 -17.23 -20.70
CA ARG A 738 -1.66 -16.35 -20.19
C ARG A 738 -2.08 -15.32 -21.24
N PHE A 739 -3.36 -14.99 -21.27
CA PHE A 739 -3.92 -13.93 -22.07
C PHE A 739 -4.94 -13.16 -21.25
N ASP A 740 -4.81 -11.83 -21.22
CA ASP A 740 -5.69 -10.92 -20.49
C ASP A 740 -6.27 -9.85 -21.44
N CYS A 741 -7.53 -9.48 -21.20
CA CYS A 741 -8.16 -8.30 -21.73
C CYS A 741 -8.75 -7.51 -20.57
N LEU A 742 -8.14 -6.36 -20.27
CA LEU A 742 -8.64 -5.44 -19.26
C LEU A 742 -9.73 -4.55 -19.88
N ASN A 743 -10.71 -4.16 -19.05
CA ASN A 743 -11.80 -3.27 -19.42
C ASN A 743 -12.38 -3.65 -20.80
N ILE A 744 -12.88 -4.91 -20.93
CA ILE A 744 -13.32 -5.47 -22.22
C ILE A 744 -14.40 -4.63 -22.91
N LEU A 745 -15.21 -3.89 -22.13
CA LEU A 745 -16.25 -3.01 -22.63
C LEU A 745 -15.73 -1.66 -23.12
N ASP A 746 -14.44 -1.37 -22.89
CA ASP A 746 -13.78 -0.09 -23.21
C ASP A 746 -14.48 1.11 -22.58
N GLU A 747 -14.94 0.95 -21.34
CA GLU A 747 -15.61 1.99 -20.57
C GLU A 747 -14.59 3.08 -20.17
N PRO A 748 -14.75 4.35 -20.59
CA PRO A 748 -13.99 5.44 -20.01
C PRO A 748 -14.57 5.75 -18.62
N TYR A 749 -13.76 5.65 -17.57
CA TYR A 749 -14.22 5.94 -16.22
C TYR A 749 -13.28 6.91 -15.51
N GLU A 750 -13.89 7.88 -14.88
CA GLU A 750 -13.23 8.96 -14.16
C GLU A 750 -13.11 8.58 -12.69
N LEU A 751 -11.89 8.60 -12.16
CA LEU A 751 -11.61 8.41 -10.74
C LEU A 751 -11.68 9.74 -10.01
N ARG A 752 -11.01 10.78 -10.54
CA ARG A 752 -11.02 12.15 -10.03
C ARG A 752 -11.14 13.12 -11.19
N ASN A 753 -11.72 14.29 -10.93
CA ASN A 753 -11.82 15.34 -11.96
C ASN A 753 -10.97 16.59 -11.66
N GLY A 754 -10.08 16.51 -10.66
CA GLY A 754 -9.23 17.61 -10.25
C GLY A 754 -9.95 18.72 -9.50
N THR A 755 -11.09 18.44 -8.85
CA THR A 755 -11.82 19.40 -8.04
C THR A 755 -12.27 18.77 -6.75
N GLY A 756 -12.40 19.54 -5.68
CA GLY A 756 -12.80 19.07 -4.37
C GLY A 756 -11.87 19.57 -3.28
N VAL A 757 -11.93 18.94 -2.12
CA VAL A 757 -11.03 19.15 -1.00
C VAL A 757 -10.11 17.94 -0.94
N GLY A 758 -8.84 18.11 -0.61
CA GLY A 758 -7.80 17.08 -0.70
C GLY A 758 -6.91 17.29 -1.93
N ILE A 759 -6.19 16.27 -2.35
CA ILE A 759 -5.32 16.31 -3.53
C ILE A 759 -6.19 16.34 -4.78
N ALA A 760 -5.98 17.31 -5.66
CA ALA A 760 -6.89 17.57 -6.76
C ALA A 760 -6.22 17.39 -8.14
N ALA A 761 -5.95 16.14 -8.52
CA ALA A 761 -5.51 15.80 -9.86
C ALA A 761 -6.62 15.08 -10.66
N PRO A 762 -6.84 15.37 -11.95
CA PRO A 762 -7.74 14.60 -12.77
C PRO A 762 -7.15 13.22 -13.06
N ALA A 763 -7.92 12.16 -12.84
CA ALA A 763 -7.49 10.78 -13.05
C ALA A 763 -8.58 9.94 -13.72
N TYR A 764 -8.19 9.17 -14.73
CA TYR A 764 -9.03 8.21 -15.45
C TYR A 764 -8.40 6.83 -15.38
N GLY A 765 -9.20 5.85 -15.05
CA GLY A 765 -8.75 4.46 -15.08
C GLY A 765 -8.44 3.96 -16.50
N PRO A 766 -7.69 2.84 -16.60
CA PRO A 766 -7.19 2.33 -17.88
C PRO A 766 -8.31 1.94 -18.85
N ARG A 767 -8.11 2.29 -20.12
CA ARG A 767 -8.97 1.88 -21.24
C ARG A 767 -8.71 0.41 -21.58
N ARG A 768 -9.49 -0.13 -22.56
CA ARG A 768 -9.31 -1.53 -22.96
C ARG A 768 -7.89 -1.83 -23.41
N ALA A 769 -7.30 -2.87 -22.79
CA ALA A 769 -5.93 -3.28 -23.02
C ALA A 769 -5.82 -4.81 -23.14
N PHE A 770 -4.86 -5.27 -23.95
CA PHE A 770 -4.62 -6.69 -24.23
C PHE A 770 -3.19 -7.06 -23.86
N TYR A 771 -3.04 -8.17 -23.14
CA TYR A 771 -1.75 -8.66 -22.70
C TYR A 771 -1.58 -10.14 -22.95
N GLY A 772 -0.34 -10.59 -23.06
CA GLY A 772 0.02 -11.99 -23.16
C GLY A 772 1.25 -12.32 -22.34
N GLY A 773 1.28 -13.50 -21.75
CA GLY A 773 2.37 -13.96 -20.90
C GLY A 773 2.81 -15.38 -21.19
N LEU A 774 4.10 -15.64 -21.03
CA LEU A 774 4.72 -16.96 -21.06
C LEU A 774 5.57 -17.16 -19.81
N THR A 775 5.22 -18.17 -19.00
CA THR A 775 5.99 -18.52 -17.80
C THR A 775 6.55 -19.93 -17.92
N ALA A 776 7.86 -20.08 -17.71
CA ALA A 776 8.55 -21.36 -17.64
C ALA A 776 8.85 -21.70 -16.18
N VAL A 777 8.41 -22.88 -15.72
CA VAL A 777 8.61 -23.42 -14.37
C VAL A 777 9.65 -24.53 -14.45
N PHE A 778 10.73 -24.46 -13.66
CA PHE A 778 11.87 -25.37 -13.61
C PHE A 778 11.86 -26.27 -12.38
#